data_6edc1d1720cc17b3c4fa544dda33e660
#
_entry.id   6edc1d1720cc17b3c4fa544dda33e660
#
_cell.length_a   1.000
_cell.length_b   1.000
_cell.length_c   1.000
_cell.angle_alpha   90.00
_cell.angle_beta   90.00
_cell.angle_gamma   90.00
#
_symmetry.space_group_name_H-M   'P 1'
#
loop_
_entity.id
_entity.type
_entity.pdbx_description
1 polymer ?
#
loop_
_entity_poly.entity_id
_entity_poly.type
_entity_poly.pdbx_seq_one_letter_code
_entity_poly.pdbx_strand_id
1 'polypeptide(L)'
;MKRAEFTTPSGNKTLMDSIRIKLTIALILAVSSATCATASPLKELRRAFVEASAVTYAPNDEVTERFIRYSDNGRANDVLLLQLYMSVHLPDTEVESLLAAFDRETGCWRDIDYADMNRGRWPSTLHITRMYSLAKLYKAGNDRWRGSAEISSLLHSAMAWWYRNMPKCPNWWHNDIGVPKKLTAVLLMIQDELSPEEIAGGLKVLERSKFGRTGQNKVWLAGNNLMKGLLTDDEALVIKARDFIAEEMCMTDEEGIQKDWSFHQHGPQIQFGNYGLTYAEAISFWLRVLDGTRYDFSPQQKQIVCNLMKEGICWSVYGGVMDPSYCGRQNFIDGGPGKAFSLAVAAQNMAAAIESEKDFFTNVSNECLLPEKYGNSLTGSRFYWRSDCGIYRTPEWYASVRMHSERTIGFEFTNKENTLANFSADGAVILMQDAKEFENIFAYWDWRKVPGVTAYDDGRPIKCDDSTEGKKNHSEHVGGLVNGKTMASTMELNRDGLYALKSNFFFEDCIVCLGAEIKVSVKGMNSVTTAVDQIHLQGEVTSGKQWLHHAGRGYVSLDGAPIRYSTDLQKGKWDLIDPAFIDKWDEGEVFKCWFEHPVDGSSGSYAYAMLPHADTKGIRKFAEKACKVGNSKPVKVLRNDALCQAVMHGKTLCAVFHRSGEYVLNGKRFHAEYPSIVISGEDESVVRLPELRR
;
A
#
# COMPACT_ATOMS: atom_id res chain seq x y z
N MET A 1 -35.05 14.57 102.64
CA MET A 1 -36.02 14.87 101.53
C MET A 1 -35.29 15.08 100.27
N LYS A 2 -35.74 14.46 99.23
CA LYS A 2 -35.47 14.40 97.81
C LYS A 2 -34.63 13.18 97.40
N ARG A 3 -35.34 12.31 96.71
CA ARG A 3 -34.87 11.13 95.98
C ARG A 3 -34.00 11.49 94.83
N ALA A 4 -32.94 10.71 94.66
CA ALA A 4 -32.16 10.73 93.39
C ALA A 4 -32.52 9.49 92.59
N GLU A 5 -33.01 9.68 91.40
CA GLU A 5 -33.29 8.61 90.41
C GLU A 5 -32.01 8.19 89.71
N PHE A 6 -31.74 6.91 89.68
CA PHE A 6 -30.68 6.33 88.85
C PHE A 6 -31.26 5.98 87.49
N THR A 7 -30.72 6.63 86.43
CA THR A 7 -30.97 6.21 85.06
C THR A 7 -29.78 5.32 84.62
N THR A 8 -30.13 4.12 84.15
CA THR A 8 -29.18 3.16 83.53
C THR A 8 -28.83 3.57 82.12
N PRO A 9 -27.55 3.40 81.59
CA PRO A 9 -27.19 3.77 80.27
C PRO A 9 -27.56 2.66 79.27
N SER A 10 -28.36 3.02 78.27
CA SER A 10 -28.69 2.23 77.04
C SER A 10 -27.60 2.38 75.99
N GLY A 11 -26.36 1.94 76.28
CA GLY A 11 -25.25 2.17 75.38
C GLY A 11 -24.69 0.97 74.61
N ASN A 12 -25.13 -0.26 75.01
CA ASN A 12 -24.43 -1.45 74.47
C ASN A 12 -25.13 -2.18 73.32
N LYS A 13 -26.37 -1.84 72.96
CA LYS A 13 -27.08 -2.49 71.85
C LYS A 13 -26.64 -1.90 70.45
N THR A 14 -26.51 -0.60 70.41
CA THR A 14 -26.11 0.09 69.14
C THR A 14 -24.67 -0.19 68.73
N LEU A 15 -23.75 -0.48 69.64
CA LEU A 15 -22.34 -0.81 69.32
C LEU A 15 -22.20 -2.23 68.78
N MET A 16 -22.96 -3.20 69.32
CA MET A 16 -23.01 -4.60 68.82
C MET A 16 -23.68 -4.71 67.47
N ASP A 17 -24.75 -3.97 67.22
CA ASP A 17 -25.41 -3.93 65.90
C ASP A 17 -24.53 -3.23 64.85
N SER A 18 -23.80 -2.19 65.19
CA SER A 18 -22.85 -1.54 64.27
C SER A 18 -21.64 -2.44 63.90
N ILE A 19 -21.18 -3.27 64.89
CA ILE A 19 -20.09 -4.24 64.63
C ILE A 19 -20.61 -5.42 63.77
N ARG A 20 -21.83 -5.91 64.03
CA ARG A 20 -22.45 -6.95 63.16
C ARG A 20 -22.69 -6.47 61.73
N ILE A 21 -23.17 -5.23 61.52
CA ILE A 21 -23.40 -4.68 60.20
C ILE A 21 -22.04 -4.47 59.48
N LYS A 22 -20.99 -4.01 60.14
CA LYS A 22 -19.65 -3.87 59.55
C LYS A 22 -19.00 -5.21 59.21
N LEU A 23 -19.18 -6.26 60.05
CA LEU A 23 -18.74 -7.61 59.76
C LEU A 23 -19.52 -8.26 58.62
N THR A 24 -20.83 -8.03 58.51
CA THR A 24 -21.67 -8.53 57.42
C THR A 24 -21.33 -7.82 56.11
N ILE A 25 -21.10 -6.52 56.10
CA ILE A 25 -20.66 -5.77 54.92
C ILE A 25 -19.24 -6.17 54.51
N ALA A 26 -18.30 -6.39 55.43
CA ALA A 26 -16.97 -6.90 55.15
C ALA A 26 -16.98 -8.33 54.60
N LEU A 27 -17.91 -9.19 55.07
CA LEU A 27 -18.09 -10.55 54.55
C LEU A 27 -18.76 -10.55 53.16
N ILE A 28 -19.72 -9.64 52.91
CA ILE A 28 -20.34 -9.45 51.59
C ILE A 28 -19.34 -8.85 50.60
N LEU A 29 -18.50 -7.91 51.02
CA LEU A 29 -17.41 -7.38 50.20
C LEU A 29 -16.28 -8.40 49.96
N ALA A 30 -15.99 -9.27 50.94
CA ALA A 30 -15.03 -10.36 50.78
C ALA A 30 -15.58 -11.51 49.91
N VAL A 31 -16.90 -11.79 49.96
CA VAL A 31 -17.55 -12.79 49.10
C VAL A 31 -17.81 -12.23 47.70
N SER A 32 -18.06 -10.92 47.53
CA SER A 32 -18.14 -10.29 46.21
C SER A 32 -16.77 -10.10 45.56
N SER A 33 -15.68 -10.01 46.32
CA SER A 33 -14.32 -10.05 45.77
C SER A 33 -13.78 -11.47 45.51
N ALA A 34 -14.44 -12.51 46.05
CA ALA A 34 -14.04 -13.93 45.86
C ALA A 34 -14.80 -14.62 44.71
N THR A 35 -15.73 -13.93 44.03
CA THR A 35 -16.48 -14.50 42.88
C THR A 35 -16.30 -13.75 41.55
N CYS A 36 -15.37 -12.78 41.49
CA CYS A 36 -14.80 -12.44 40.20
C CYS A 36 -13.66 -13.45 39.94
N ALA A 37 -14.02 -14.66 39.50
CA ALA A 37 -13.05 -15.52 38.82
C ALA A 37 -12.57 -14.71 37.61
N THR A 38 -11.42 -14.07 37.75
CA THR A 38 -10.77 -13.40 36.62
C THR A 38 -10.63 -14.44 35.52
N ALA A 39 -11.31 -14.21 34.41
CA ALA A 39 -11.20 -15.08 33.26
C ALA A 39 -9.70 -15.24 32.94
N SER A 40 -9.28 -16.46 32.56
CA SER A 40 -7.88 -16.69 32.19
C SER A 40 -7.44 -15.57 31.20
N PRO A 41 -6.28 -14.95 31.39
CA PRO A 41 -5.80 -13.91 30.49
C PRO A 41 -5.85 -14.31 29.03
N LEU A 42 -5.64 -15.59 28.70
CA LEU A 42 -5.79 -16.10 27.34
C LEU A 42 -7.24 -16.17 26.88
N LYS A 43 -8.20 -16.40 27.78
CA LYS A 43 -9.63 -16.39 27.45
C LYS A 43 -10.11 -14.98 27.10
N GLU A 44 -9.65 -13.97 27.79
CA GLU A 44 -9.92 -12.55 27.47
C GLU A 44 -9.28 -12.16 26.14
N LEU A 45 -8.03 -12.53 25.92
CA LEU A 45 -7.32 -12.27 24.67
C LEU A 45 -7.97 -12.97 23.48
N ARG A 46 -8.44 -14.22 23.66
CA ARG A 46 -9.20 -14.94 22.64
C ARG A 46 -10.50 -14.21 22.29
N ARG A 47 -11.22 -13.71 23.30
CA ARG A 47 -12.43 -12.91 23.07
C ARG A 47 -12.11 -11.66 22.29
N ALA A 48 -11.06 -10.90 22.65
CA ALA A 48 -10.63 -9.71 21.92
C ALA A 48 -10.25 -10.04 20.46
N PHE A 49 -9.56 -11.16 20.23
CA PHE A 49 -9.24 -11.65 18.88
C PHE A 49 -10.51 -11.93 18.06
N VAL A 50 -11.47 -12.65 18.63
CA VAL A 50 -12.75 -13.00 17.95
C VAL A 50 -13.55 -11.74 17.64
N GLU A 51 -13.66 -10.82 18.59
CA GLU A 51 -14.35 -9.54 18.40
C GLU A 51 -13.67 -8.71 17.31
N ALA A 52 -12.35 -8.59 17.32
CA ALA A 52 -11.59 -7.86 16.29
C ALA A 52 -11.72 -8.52 14.91
N SER A 53 -11.70 -9.86 14.83
CA SER A 53 -11.83 -10.62 13.59
C SER A 53 -13.24 -10.56 13.00
N ALA A 54 -14.27 -10.53 13.85
CA ALA A 54 -15.67 -10.53 13.43
C ALA A 54 -16.19 -9.13 13.07
N VAL A 55 -15.50 -8.05 13.52
CA VAL A 55 -15.90 -6.68 13.18
C VAL A 55 -15.80 -6.43 11.70
N THR A 56 -16.82 -5.78 11.16
CA THR A 56 -16.82 -5.28 9.78
C THR A 56 -16.45 -3.82 9.75
N TYR A 57 -15.56 -3.47 8.84
CA TYR A 57 -15.02 -2.12 8.73
C TYR A 57 -15.72 -1.23 7.70
N ALA A 58 -16.70 -1.76 7.00
CA ALA A 58 -17.52 -0.97 6.08
C ALA A 58 -18.98 -0.96 6.58
N PRO A 59 -19.29 -0.16 7.59
CA PRO A 59 -20.57 -0.27 8.30
C PRO A 59 -21.72 0.45 7.59
N ASN A 60 -21.49 1.17 6.50
CA ASN A 60 -22.54 1.95 5.84
C ASN A 60 -22.78 1.51 4.39
N ASP A 61 -24.00 1.77 3.91
CA ASP A 61 -24.45 1.40 2.58
C ASP A 61 -23.61 2.05 1.47
N GLU A 62 -23.11 3.29 1.67
CA GLU A 62 -22.29 4.01 0.70
C GLU A 62 -20.98 3.29 0.39
N VAL A 63 -20.29 2.79 1.43
CA VAL A 63 -19.05 2.02 1.27
C VAL A 63 -19.34 0.67 0.62
N THR A 64 -20.39 0.00 1.08
CA THR A 64 -20.83 -1.29 0.53
C THR A 64 -21.21 -1.14 -0.94
N GLU A 65 -22.00 -0.13 -1.33
CA GLU A 65 -22.36 0.15 -2.71
C GLU A 65 -21.16 0.45 -3.60
N ARG A 66 -20.19 1.22 -3.11
CA ARG A 66 -18.96 1.50 -3.85
C ARG A 66 -18.21 0.22 -4.19
N PHE A 67 -18.06 -0.69 -3.24
CA PHE A 67 -17.32 -1.94 -3.44
C PHE A 67 -18.12 -3.00 -4.20
N ILE A 68 -19.46 -3.03 -4.09
CA ILE A 68 -20.32 -3.91 -4.90
C ILE A 68 -20.22 -3.54 -6.38
N ARG A 69 -20.09 -2.26 -6.74
CA ARG A 69 -19.89 -1.85 -8.16
C ARG A 69 -18.64 -2.49 -8.78
N TYR A 70 -17.61 -2.73 -7.99
CA TYR A 70 -16.42 -3.47 -8.44
C TYR A 70 -16.69 -4.97 -8.56
N SER A 71 -17.69 -5.52 -7.84
CA SER A 71 -18.06 -6.95 -7.88
C SER A 71 -18.98 -7.30 -9.06
N ASP A 72 -19.83 -6.37 -9.50
CA ASP A 72 -20.82 -6.59 -10.58
C ASP A 72 -20.19 -6.84 -11.97
N ASN A 73 -18.91 -6.63 -12.11
CA ASN A 73 -18.17 -6.85 -13.36
C ASN A 73 -17.81 -8.34 -13.63
N GLY A 74 -18.42 -9.30 -12.94
CA GLY A 74 -18.21 -10.73 -13.16
C GLY A 74 -16.84 -11.26 -12.72
N ARG A 75 -16.18 -10.56 -11.79
CA ARG A 75 -14.79 -10.78 -11.38
C ARG A 75 -14.69 -11.53 -10.04
N ALA A 76 -15.43 -12.61 -9.88
CA ALA A 76 -15.57 -13.37 -8.63
C ALA A 76 -14.26 -13.85 -7.97
N ASN A 77 -13.12 -13.72 -8.65
CA ASN A 77 -11.78 -14.11 -8.14
C ASN A 77 -10.87 -12.93 -7.85
N ASP A 78 -11.41 -11.72 -7.71
CA ASP A 78 -10.62 -10.50 -7.57
C ASP A 78 -10.04 -10.31 -6.17
N VAL A 79 -8.85 -9.68 -6.09
CA VAL A 79 -8.21 -9.32 -4.80
C VAL A 79 -9.15 -8.47 -3.97
N LEU A 80 -9.87 -7.54 -4.61
CA LEU A 80 -10.85 -6.68 -3.95
C LEU A 80 -12.00 -7.47 -3.33
N LEU A 81 -12.58 -8.43 -4.07
CA LEU A 81 -13.63 -9.31 -3.54
C LEU A 81 -13.13 -10.14 -2.36
N LEU A 82 -11.91 -10.68 -2.45
CA LEU A 82 -11.31 -11.40 -1.33
C LEU A 82 -11.12 -10.50 -0.11
N GLN A 83 -10.77 -9.24 -0.30
CA GLN A 83 -10.66 -8.28 0.79
C GLN A 83 -12.02 -7.87 1.34
N LEU A 84 -13.03 -7.68 0.48
CA LEU A 84 -14.41 -7.48 0.89
C LEU A 84 -14.90 -8.64 1.73
N TYR A 85 -14.72 -9.89 1.27
CA TYR A 85 -15.07 -11.09 2.05
C TYR A 85 -14.35 -11.17 3.40
N MET A 86 -13.15 -10.62 3.48
CA MET A 86 -12.39 -10.61 4.73
C MET A 86 -12.76 -9.45 5.67
N SER A 87 -13.29 -8.35 5.16
CA SER A 87 -13.40 -7.08 5.90
C SER A 87 -14.82 -6.56 6.06
N VAL A 88 -15.80 -7.03 5.28
CA VAL A 88 -17.21 -6.64 5.40
C VAL A 88 -18.12 -7.85 5.55
N HIS A 89 -19.33 -7.64 6.08
CA HIS A 89 -20.37 -8.65 6.01
C HIS A 89 -20.89 -8.74 4.58
N LEU A 90 -20.95 -9.96 4.06
CA LEU A 90 -21.51 -10.19 2.75
C LEU A 90 -23.00 -9.84 2.71
N PRO A 91 -23.48 -9.26 1.61
CA PRO A 91 -24.90 -9.14 1.34
C PRO A 91 -25.59 -10.52 1.40
N ASP A 92 -26.85 -10.56 1.82
CA ASP A 92 -27.61 -11.83 1.93
C ASP A 92 -27.62 -12.61 0.60
N THR A 93 -27.71 -11.92 -0.53
CA THR A 93 -27.66 -12.53 -1.87
C THR A 93 -26.35 -13.27 -2.14
N GLU A 94 -25.23 -12.72 -1.73
CA GLU A 94 -23.92 -13.37 -1.86
C GLU A 94 -23.80 -14.57 -0.93
N VAL A 95 -24.29 -14.45 0.32
CA VAL A 95 -24.32 -15.58 1.25
C VAL A 95 -25.16 -16.72 0.69
N GLU A 96 -26.36 -16.43 0.15
CA GLU A 96 -27.24 -17.41 -0.48
C GLU A 96 -26.55 -18.10 -1.67
N SER A 97 -25.81 -17.33 -2.49
CA SER A 97 -25.03 -17.86 -3.60
C SER A 97 -23.94 -18.82 -3.12
N LEU A 98 -23.19 -18.47 -2.07
CA LEU A 98 -22.16 -19.33 -1.47
C LEU A 98 -22.76 -20.62 -0.90
N LEU A 99 -23.93 -20.55 -0.23
CA LEU A 99 -24.63 -21.70 0.32
C LEU A 99 -25.18 -22.63 -0.79
N ALA A 100 -25.70 -22.05 -1.88
CA ALA A 100 -26.20 -22.79 -3.04
C ALA A 100 -25.07 -23.50 -3.83
N ALA A 101 -23.89 -22.90 -3.91
CA ALA A 101 -22.73 -23.50 -4.59
C ALA A 101 -22.08 -24.62 -3.75
N PHE A 102 -22.39 -24.71 -2.45
CA PHE A 102 -21.80 -25.71 -1.57
C PHE A 102 -22.44 -27.09 -1.79
N ASP A 103 -21.59 -28.08 -1.95
CA ASP A 103 -22.01 -29.49 -2.04
C ASP A 103 -21.97 -30.13 -0.64
N ARG A 104 -23.16 -30.41 -0.08
CA ARG A 104 -23.32 -30.95 1.27
C ARG A 104 -22.88 -32.41 1.40
N GLU A 105 -22.85 -33.17 0.28
CA GLU A 105 -22.42 -34.56 0.30
C GLU A 105 -20.90 -34.68 0.34
N THR A 106 -20.22 -33.88 -0.43
CA THR A 106 -18.75 -33.89 -0.51
C THR A 106 -18.08 -32.99 0.53
N GLY A 107 -18.73 -31.88 0.91
CA GLY A 107 -18.21 -30.86 1.83
C GLY A 107 -17.34 -29.80 1.14
N CYS A 108 -17.51 -29.56 -0.16
CA CYS A 108 -16.74 -28.58 -0.93
C CYS A 108 -17.62 -27.72 -1.83
N TRP A 109 -17.08 -26.65 -2.40
CA TRP A 109 -17.79 -25.79 -3.36
C TRP A 109 -17.60 -26.31 -4.78
N ARG A 110 -18.72 -26.41 -5.54
CA ARG A 110 -18.72 -26.94 -6.93
C ARG A 110 -18.03 -26.02 -7.94
N ASP A 111 -17.96 -24.74 -7.65
CA ASP A 111 -17.39 -23.69 -8.52
C ASP A 111 -15.90 -23.44 -8.25
N ILE A 112 -15.26 -24.21 -7.35
CA ILE A 112 -13.82 -24.13 -7.10
C ILE A 112 -13.10 -25.26 -7.85
N ASP A 113 -12.16 -24.89 -8.72
CA ASP A 113 -11.24 -25.86 -9.30
C ASP A 113 -10.11 -26.19 -8.31
N TYR A 114 -10.25 -27.31 -7.62
CA TYR A 114 -9.25 -27.79 -6.66
C TYR A 114 -8.01 -28.44 -7.32
N ALA A 115 -8.07 -28.67 -8.63
CA ALA A 115 -6.94 -29.24 -9.39
C ALA A 115 -6.02 -28.15 -9.97
N ASP A 116 -6.47 -26.89 -10.01
CA ASP A 116 -5.66 -25.78 -10.48
C ASP A 116 -4.46 -25.54 -9.54
N MET A 117 -3.26 -25.50 -10.15
CA MET A 117 -1.97 -25.34 -9.45
C MET A 117 -1.35 -23.96 -9.68
N ASN A 118 -2.15 -22.93 -9.96
CA ASN A 118 -1.70 -21.56 -10.12
C ASN A 118 -0.95 -21.09 -8.85
N ARG A 119 0.26 -20.58 -9.00
CA ARG A 119 1.12 -20.21 -7.88
C ARG A 119 0.73 -18.88 -7.23
N GLY A 120 0.26 -17.92 -8.01
CA GLY A 120 -0.10 -16.59 -7.53
C GLY A 120 -1.47 -16.57 -6.85
N ARG A 121 -2.49 -17.04 -7.57
CA ARG A 121 -3.88 -17.10 -7.13
C ARG A 121 -4.40 -18.53 -7.17
N TRP A 122 -4.07 -19.29 -6.16
CA TRP A 122 -4.47 -20.68 -6.03
C TRP A 122 -5.98 -20.79 -5.68
N PRO A 123 -6.82 -21.33 -6.59
CA PRO A 123 -8.28 -21.33 -6.40
C PRO A 123 -8.72 -22.07 -5.14
N SER A 124 -8.04 -23.15 -4.74
CA SER A 124 -8.38 -23.89 -3.51
C SER A 124 -8.36 -23.01 -2.25
N THR A 125 -7.66 -21.85 -2.24
CA THR A 125 -7.68 -20.92 -1.10
C THR A 125 -9.06 -20.30 -0.88
N LEU A 126 -9.92 -20.24 -1.92
CA LEU A 126 -11.30 -19.75 -1.82
C LEU A 126 -12.11 -20.59 -0.83
N HIS A 127 -11.88 -21.90 -0.75
CA HIS A 127 -12.53 -22.78 0.22
C HIS A 127 -12.36 -22.23 1.65
N ILE A 128 -11.12 -21.98 2.06
CA ILE A 128 -10.83 -21.45 3.41
C ILE A 128 -11.29 -19.99 3.57
N THR A 129 -11.22 -19.18 2.49
CA THR A 129 -11.67 -17.79 2.53
C THR A 129 -13.18 -17.70 2.73
N ARG A 130 -13.97 -18.55 2.05
CA ARG A 130 -15.42 -18.65 2.23
C ARG A 130 -15.78 -19.12 3.63
N MET A 131 -15.07 -20.13 4.16
CA MET A 131 -15.23 -20.54 5.56
C MET A 131 -15.00 -19.38 6.53
N TYR A 132 -13.93 -18.59 6.31
CA TYR A 132 -13.63 -17.44 7.16
C TYR A 132 -14.74 -16.38 7.12
N SER A 133 -15.25 -16.04 5.93
CA SER A 133 -16.34 -15.07 5.78
C SER A 133 -17.64 -15.57 6.45
N LEU A 134 -17.98 -16.84 6.27
CA LEU A 134 -19.15 -17.44 6.89
C LEU A 134 -19.02 -17.53 8.43
N ALA A 135 -17.82 -17.82 8.95
CA ALA A 135 -17.57 -17.82 10.39
C ALA A 135 -17.72 -16.42 11.01
N LYS A 136 -17.31 -15.36 10.30
CA LYS A 136 -17.57 -13.97 10.71
C LYS A 136 -19.07 -13.68 10.80
N LEU A 137 -19.83 -14.04 9.77
CA LEU A 137 -21.29 -13.88 9.77
C LEU A 137 -21.97 -14.68 10.88
N TYR A 138 -21.51 -15.89 11.10
CA TYR A 138 -21.99 -16.75 12.20
C TYR A 138 -21.81 -16.08 13.56
N LYS A 139 -20.69 -15.38 13.80
CA LYS A 139 -20.40 -14.69 15.06
C LYS A 139 -21.04 -13.31 15.18
N ALA A 140 -21.03 -12.51 14.13
CA ALA A 140 -21.39 -11.09 14.18
C ALA A 140 -22.31 -10.62 13.04
N GLY A 141 -22.90 -11.52 12.26
CA GLY A 141 -23.85 -11.20 11.19
C GLY A 141 -25.18 -10.63 11.72
N ASN A 142 -26.07 -10.31 10.78
CA ASN A 142 -27.46 -9.94 11.11
C ASN A 142 -28.21 -11.10 11.78
N ASP A 143 -29.45 -10.87 12.19
CA ASP A 143 -30.26 -11.86 12.94
C ASP A 143 -30.53 -13.16 12.15
N ARG A 144 -30.45 -13.11 10.82
CA ARG A 144 -30.58 -14.29 9.94
C ARG A 144 -29.39 -15.25 10.04
N TRP A 145 -28.19 -14.69 10.10
CA TRP A 145 -26.95 -15.47 9.95
C TRP A 145 -26.22 -15.73 11.27
N ARG A 146 -26.45 -14.88 12.27
CA ARG A 146 -25.84 -15.05 13.58
C ARG A 146 -26.34 -16.33 14.25
N GLY A 147 -25.42 -17.24 14.56
CA GLY A 147 -25.75 -18.53 15.15
C GLY A 147 -26.54 -19.47 14.24
N SER A 148 -26.50 -19.23 12.91
CA SER A 148 -27.22 -20.06 11.91
C SER A 148 -26.74 -21.50 11.92
N ALA A 149 -27.64 -22.45 12.20
CA ALA A 149 -27.35 -23.88 12.19
C ALA A 149 -26.91 -24.36 10.80
N GLU A 150 -27.38 -23.70 9.73
CA GLU A 150 -26.98 -23.99 8.35
C GLU A 150 -25.51 -23.63 8.11
N ILE A 151 -25.06 -22.42 8.55
CA ILE A 151 -23.66 -22.00 8.45
C ILE A 151 -22.78 -22.89 9.32
N SER A 152 -23.17 -23.19 10.57
CA SER A 152 -22.41 -24.08 11.46
C SER A 152 -22.18 -25.44 10.80
N SER A 153 -23.24 -26.10 10.32
CA SER A 153 -23.16 -27.40 9.66
C SER A 153 -22.26 -27.37 8.42
N LEU A 154 -22.31 -26.27 7.62
CA LEU A 154 -21.47 -26.10 6.46
C LEU A 154 -19.99 -25.96 6.86
N LEU A 155 -19.68 -25.17 7.89
CA LEU A 155 -18.29 -24.98 8.37
C LEU A 155 -17.67 -26.31 8.81
N HIS A 156 -18.39 -27.14 9.58
CA HIS A 156 -17.94 -28.46 9.98
C HIS A 156 -17.69 -29.38 8.77
N SER A 157 -18.61 -29.42 7.80
CA SER A 157 -18.46 -30.22 6.58
C SER A 157 -17.26 -29.76 5.73
N ALA A 158 -17.09 -28.46 5.58
CA ALA A 158 -15.98 -27.88 4.82
C ALA A 158 -14.62 -28.16 5.49
N MET A 159 -14.52 -28.06 6.82
CA MET A 159 -13.33 -28.47 7.58
C MET A 159 -13.01 -29.95 7.37
N ALA A 160 -14.01 -30.82 7.49
CA ALA A 160 -13.83 -32.25 7.29
C ALA A 160 -13.29 -32.60 5.88
N TRP A 161 -13.83 -31.92 4.84
CA TRP A 161 -13.32 -32.06 3.49
C TRP A 161 -11.86 -31.64 3.39
N TRP A 162 -11.52 -30.44 3.94
CA TRP A 162 -10.15 -29.91 3.89
C TRP A 162 -9.15 -30.83 4.58
N TYR A 163 -9.49 -31.37 5.73
CA TYR A 163 -8.59 -32.28 6.48
C TYR A 163 -8.38 -33.61 5.78
N ARG A 164 -9.38 -34.12 5.06
CA ARG A 164 -9.23 -35.35 4.25
C ARG A 164 -8.36 -35.17 3.02
N ASN A 165 -8.50 -34.03 2.33
CA ASN A 165 -7.87 -33.82 1.03
C ASN A 165 -6.53 -33.07 1.14
N MET A 166 -6.36 -32.20 2.14
CA MET A 166 -5.14 -31.42 2.40
C MET A 166 -4.50 -30.86 1.12
N PRO A 167 -5.20 -30.11 0.26
CA PRO A 167 -4.67 -29.57 -0.97
C PRO A 167 -3.37 -28.80 -0.74
N LYS A 168 -2.44 -28.85 -1.70
CA LYS A 168 -1.14 -28.18 -1.63
C LYS A 168 -0.92 -27.31 -2.85
N CYS A 169 -0.54 -26.06 -2.61
CA CYS A 169 -0.09 -25.12 -3.63
C CYS A 169 1.39 -25.34 -3.95
N PRO A 170 1.86 -25.19 -5.21
CA PRO A 170 3.28 -25.11 -5.52
C PRO A 170 4.00 -23.91 -4.90
N ASN A 171 3.26 -22.86 -4.53
CA ASN A 171 3.77 -21.72 -3.77
C ASN A 171 3.65 -22.00 -2.26
N TRP A 172 4.80 -22.06 -1.57
CA TRP A 172 4.90 -22.31 -0.14
C TRP A 172 4.04 -21.35 0.71
N TRP A 173 3.90 -20.08 0.28
CA TRP A 173 3.19 -19.06 1.03
C TRP A 173 1.74 -19.47 1.36
N HIS A 174 1.01 -20.04 0.40
CA HIS A 174 -0.34 -20.52 0.64
C HIS A 174 -0.38 -21.63 1.69
N ASN A 175 0.59 -22.55 1.64
CA ASN A 175 0.64 -23.71 2.54
C ASN A 175 1.02 -23.34 3.97
N ASP A 176 2.01 -22.46 4.11
CA ASP A 176 2.65 -22.19 5.41
C ASP A 176 2.07 -20.94 6.09
N ILE A 177 1.49 -20.01 5.33
CA ILE A 177 0.95 -18.74 5.83
C ILE A 177 -0.55 -18.60 5.55
N GLY A 178 -0.97 -18.57 4.28
CA GLY A 178 -2.29 -18.13 3.88
C GLY A 178 -3.43 -19.01 4.38
N VAL A 179 -3.31 -20.32 4.21
CA VAL A 179 -4.29 -21.32 4.71
C VAL A 179 -4.28 -21.39 6.23
N PRO A 180 -3.13 -21.57 6.91
CA PRO A 180 -3.08 -21.58 8.36
C PRO A 180 -3.69 -20.33 9.01
N LYS A 181 -3.39 -19.13 8.48
CA LYS A 181 -3.91 -17.86 8.98
C LYS A 181 -5.45 -17.85 9.05
N LYS A 182 -6.10 -18.16 7.93
CA LYS A 182 -7.56 -18.09 7.82
C LYS A 182 -8.24 -19.23 8.56
N LEU A 183 -7.73 -20.45 8.41
CA LEU A 183 -8.30 -21.63 9.08
C LEU A 183 -8.25 -21.48 10.60
N THR A 184 -7.13 -21.02 11.16
CA THR A 184 -7.03 -20.85 12.61
C THR A 184 -7.99 -19.78 13.14
N ALA A 185 -8.18 -18.70 12.38
CA ALA A 185 -9.18 -17.70 12.74
C ALA A 185 -10.61 -18.28 12.73
N VAL A 186 -10.94 -19.16 11.76
CA VAL A 186 -12.23 -19.91 11.77
C VAL A 186 -12.33 -20.74 13.03
N LEU A 187 -11.30 -21.53 13.35
CA LEU A 187 -11.31 -22.40 14.54
C LEU A 187 -11.52 -21.60 15.84
N LEU A 188 -10.86 -20.44 15.98
CA LEU A 188 -11.02 -19.57 17.14
C LEU A 188 -12.43 -18.98 17.22
N MET A 189 -13.05 -18.63 16.08
CA MET A 189 -14.40 -18.07 16.07
C MET A 189 -15.47 -19.07 16.50
N ILE A 190 -15.31 -20.36 16.18
CA ILE A 190 -16.29 -21.41 16.51
C ILE A 190 -15.76 -22.43 17.52
N GLN A 191 -14.72 -22.07 18.31
CA GLN A 191 -14.00 -22.99 19.18
C GLN A 191 -14.89 -23.80 20.14
N ASP A 192 -15.95 -23.17 20.67
CA ASP A 192 -16.85 -23.82 21.63
C ASP A 192 -17.72 -24.95 21.01
N GLU A 193 -17.73 -25.05 19.68
CA GLU A 193 -18.51 -26.03 18.90
C GLU A 193 -17.64 -27.14 18.30
N LEU A 194 -16.29 -26.97 18.36
CA LEU A 194 -15.37 -27.91 17.74
C LEU A 194 -15.23 -29.21 18.53
N SER A 195 -15.21 -30.32 17.80
CA SER A 195 -14.76 -31.62 18.34
C SER A 195 -13.26 -31.66 18.55
N PRO A 196 -12.72 -32.56 19.41
CA PRO A 196 -11.30 -32.76 19.57
C PRO A 196 -10.59 -33.15 18.25
N GLU A 197 -11.27 -33.87 17.36
CA GLU A 197 -10.79 -34.32 16.06
C GLU A 197 -10.64 -33.13 15.10
N GLU A 198 -11.56 -32.18 15.12
CA GLU A 198 -11.50 -30.96 14.29
C GLU A 198 -10.37 -30.05 14.75
N ILE A 199 -10.18 -29.88 16.06
CA ILE A 199 -9.02 -29.17 16.61
C ILE A 199 -7.72 -29.84 16.20
N ALA A 200 -7.61 -31.17 16.33
CA ALA A 200 -6.42 -31.91 15.91
C ALA A 200 -6.12 -31.79 14.40
N GLY A 201 -7.17 -31.81 13.57
CA GLY A 201 -7.06 -31.54 12.13
C GLY A 201 -6.50 -30.15 11.82
N GLY A 202 -7.01 -29.14 12.50
CA GLY A 202 -6.51 -27.75 12.40
C GLY A 202 -5.06 -27.62 12.85
N LEU A 203 -4.70 -28.21 13.98
CA LEU A 203 -3.33 -28.21 14.48
C LEU A 203 -2.35 -28.86 13.50
N LYS A 204 -2.73 -29.92 12.80
CA LYS A 204 -1.92 -30.56 11.74
C LYS A 204 -1.67 -29.61 10.57
N VAL A 205 -2.62 -28.75 10.19
CA VAL A 205 -2.40 -27.70 9.18
C VAL A 205 -1.41 -26.68 9.69
N LEU A 206 -1.52 -26.28 10.96
CA LEU A 206 -0.66 -25.28 11.61
C LEU A 206 0.80 -25.73 11.82
N GLU A 207 1.11 -27.02 11.76
CA GLU A 207 2.48 -27.54 11.86
C GLU A 207 3.41 -26.97 10.80
N ARG A 208 2.86 -26.47 9.68
CA ARG A 208 3.60 -25.84 8.59
C ARG A 208 4.05 -24.42 8.92
N SER A 209 3.32 -23.71 9.79
CA SER A 209 3.62 -22.33 10.18
C SER A 209 4.75 -22.27 11.20
N LYS A 210 5.98 -22.51 10.76
CA LYS A 210 7.17 -22.48 11.63
C LYS A 210 7.67 -21.04 11.76
N PHE A 211 8.16 -20.70 12.96
CA PHE A 211 8.88 -19.43 13.16
C PHE A 211 10.08 -19.30 12.20
N GLY A 212 10.29 -18.11 11.67
CA GLY A 212 11.37 -17.82 10.73
C GLY A 212 11.00 -16.72 9.74
N ARG A 213 11.83 -16.55 8.72
CA ARG A 213 11.71 -15.49 7.71
C ARG A 213 12.00 -14.10 8.28
N THR A 214 11.78 -13.06 7.48
CA THR A 214 12.01 -11.64 7.77
C THR A 214 10.80 -10.82 7.32
N GLY A 215 10.69 -9.59 7.81
CA GLY A 215 9.67 -8.65 7.43
C GLY A 215 8.25 -9.21 7.62
N GLN A 216 7.38 -8.96 6.65
CA GLN A 216 5.98 -9.36 6.75
C GLN A 216 5.77 -10.88 6.82
N ASN A 217 6.61 -11.67 6.19
CA ASN A 217 6.51 -13.13 6.26
C ASN A 217 6.71 -13.65 7.69
N LYS A 218 7.65 -13.05 8.45
CA LYS A 218 7.86 -13.37 9.88
C LYS A 218 6.64 -12.99 10.70
N VAL A 219 6.08 -11.81 10.48
CA VAL A 219 4.86 -11.35 11.19
C VAL A 219 3.69 -12.30 10.97
N TRP A 220 3.45 -12.74 9.73
CA TRP A 220 2.37 -13.71 9.45
C TRP A 220 2.58 -15.05 10.13
N LEU A 221 3.79 -15.62 10.06
CA LEU A 221 4.10 -16.89 10.70
C LEU A 221 4.00 -16.80 12.22
N ALA A 222 4.45 -15.71 12.81
CA ALA A 222 4.31 -15.45 14.23
C ALA A 222 2.83 -15.28 14.62
N GLY A 223 2.04 -14.53 13.84
CA GLY A 223 0.59 -14.39 14.05
C GLY A 223 -0.15 -15.72 14.01
N ASN A 224 0.20 -16.63 13.08
CA ASN A 224 -0.35 -17.98 13.03
C ASN A 224 -0.03 -18.78 14.32
N ASN A 225 1.19 -18.64 14.84
CA ASN A 225 1.59 -19.28 16.08
C ASN A 225 0.95 -18.64 17.32
N LEU A 226 0.71 -17.32 17.31
CA LEU A 226 -0.06 -16.64 18.37
C LEU A 226 -1.47 -17.19 18.42
N MET A 227 -2.16 -17.27 17.28
CA MET A 227 -3.49 -17.87 17.18
C MET A 227 -3.50 -19.34 17.61
N LYS A 228 -2.46 -20.11 17.25
CA LYS A 228 -2.28 -21.49 17.74
C LYS A 228 -2.20 -21.54 19.26
N GLY A 229 -1.41 -20.66 19.88
CA GLY A 229 -1.31 -20.54 21.34
C GLY A 229 -2.66 -20.22 21.99
N LEU A 230 -3.47 -19.33 21.38
CA LEU A 230 -4.83 -19.05 21.83
C LEU A 230 -5.75 -20.26 21.71
N LEU A 231 -5.65 -21.03 20.63
CA LEU A 231 -6.46 -22.23 20.40
C LEU A 231 -6.15 -23.36 21.38
N THR A 232 -4.88 -23.48 21.81
CA THR A 232 -4.38 -24.57 22.67
C THR A 232 -4.18 -24.17 24.14
N ASP A 233 -4.55 -22.95 24.54
CA ASP A 233 -4.26 -22.37 25.86
C ASP A 233 -2.77 -22.39 26.24
N ASP A 234 -1.85 -22.30 25.26
CA ASP A 234 -0.41 -22.27 25.44
C ASP A 234 0.10 -20.82 25.55
N GLU A 235 0.21 -20.32 26.76
CA GLU A 235 0.66 -18.97 27.03
C GLU A 235 2.13 -18.74 26.63
N ALA A 236 2.98 -19.73 26.80
CA ALA A 236 4.39 -19.61 26.42
C ALA A 236 4.54 -19.41 24.91
N LEU A 237 3.70 -20.09 24.12
CA LEU A 237 3.66 -19.92 22.66
C LEU A 237 3.10 -18.52 22.28
N VAL A 238 2.07 -18.01 23.00
CA VAL A 238 1.52 -16.67 22.79
C VAL A 238 2.59 -15.61 23.03
N ILE A 239 3.32 -15.68 24.15
CA ILE A 239 4.39 -14.73 24.48
C ILE A 239 5.48 -14.78 23.42
N LYS A 240 5.97 -15.98 23.09
CA LYS A 240 7.00 -16.17 22.05
C LYS A 240 6.57 -15.59 20.72
N ALA A 241 5.36 -15.86 20.28
CA ALA A 241 4.85 -15.36 19.00
C ALA A 241 4.70 -13.84 18.98
N ARG A 242 4.20 -13.23 20.10
CA ARG A 242 4.16 -11.79 20.26
C ARG A 242 5.55 -11.18 20.17
N ASP A 243 6.56 -11.78 20.80
CA ASP A 243 7.94 -11.28 20.76
C ASP A 243 8.52 -11.33 19.33
N PHE A 244 8.25 -12.40 18.58
CA PHE A 244 8.64 -12.47 17.15
C PHE A 244 7.98 -11.39 16.28
N ILE A 245 6.73 -11.01 16.58
CA ILE A 245 6.06 -9.87 15.91
C ILE A 245 6.76 -8.57 16.33
N ALA A 246 7.04 -8.40 17.62
CA ALA A 246 7.65 -7.21 18.19
C ALA A 246 9.06 -6.93 17.63
N GLU A 247 9.82 -7.97 17.30
CA GLU A 247 11.14 -7.85 16.66
C GLU A 247 11.09 -7.17 15.29
N GLU A 248 9.98 -7.27 14.54
CA GLU A 248 9.80 -6.58 13.27
C GLU A 248 9.30 -5.12 13.40
N MET A 249 8.92 -4.69 14.61
CA MET A 249 8.47 -3.32 14.89
C MET A 249 9.66 -2.41 15.24
N CYS A 250 10.68 -2.42 14.40
CA CYS A 250 11.91 -1.63 14.55
C CYS A 250 12.37 -1.11 13.17
N MET A 251 13.21 -0.07 13.20
CA MET A 251 13.92 0.37 11.99
C MET A 251 15.09 -0.57 11.71
N THR A 252 15.30 -0.87 10.42
CA THR A 252 16.34 -1.78 9.95
C THR A 252 17.02 -1.26 8.69
N ASP A 253 18.20 -1.78 8.40
CA ASP A 253 18.87 -1.60 7.10
C ASP A 253 18.60 -2.78 6.14
N GLU A 254 17.93 -3.83 6.63
CA GLU A 254 17.51 -5.03 5.92
C GLU A 254 16.03 -4.94 5.49
N GLU A 255 15.34 -6.08 5.32
CA GLU A 255 13.89 -6.11 5.06
C GLU A 255 13.09 -5.61 6.28
N GLY A 256 12.08 -4.77 6.05
CA GLY A 256 11.26 -4.16 7.09
C GLY A 256 11.22 -2.63 6.98
N ILE A 257 10.98 -1.95 8.12
CA ILE A 257 10.80 -0.50 8.20
C ILE A 257 12.15 0.20 8.07
N GLN A 258 12.30 1.05 7.07
CA GLN A 258 13.53 1.79 6.79
C GLN A 258 13.59 3.10 7.59
N LYS A 259 14.80 3.68 7.71
CA LYS A 259 15.07 4.95 8.44
C LYS A 259 14.35 6.17 7.86
N ASP A 260 13.91 6.09 6.61
CA ASP A 260 13.15 7.12 5.91
C ASP A 260 11.63 6.84 5.88
N TRP A 261 11.17 5.86 6.67
CA TRP A 261 9.80 5.38 6.75
C TRP A 261 9.30 4.66 5.48
N SER A 262 10.19 4.29 4.55
CA SER A 262 9.83 3.32 3.52
C SER A 262 9.82 1.89 4.10
N PHE A 263 9.28 0.94 3.34
CA PHE A 263 9.24 -0.47 3.73
C PHE A 263 9.88 -1.33 2.64
N HIS A 264 10.88 -2.12 3.01
CA HIS A 264 11.56 -3.04 2.11
C HIS A 264 11.13 -4.49 2.32
N GLN A 265 10.99 -5.23 1.24
CA GLN A 265 10.81 -6.69 1.21
C GLN A 265 11.29 -7.23 -0.13
N HIS A 266 11.83 -8.45 -0.14
CA HIS A 266 12.53 -9.06 -1.29
C HIS A 266 13.73 -8.21 -1.73
N GLY A 267 14.56 -7.85 -0.77
CA GLY A 267 15.69 -6.96 -0.96
C GLY A 267 15.34 -5.48 -0.88
N PRO A 268 16.27 -4.59 -1.26
CA PRO A 268 16.12 -3.14 -1.08
C PRO A 268 15.22 -2.53 -2.17
N GLN A 269 13.92 -2.71 -2.06
CA GLN A 269 12.92 -2.12 -2.94
C GLN A 269 11.70 -1.65 -2.16
N ILE A 270 11.07 -0.58 -2.63
CA ILE A 270 9.84 -0.07 -2.03
C ILE A 270 8.68 -1.04 -2.21
N GLN A 271 7.98 -1.35 -1.12
CA GLN A 271 6.88 -2.31 -1.09
C GLN A 271 5.63 -1.75 -0.39
N PHE A 272 5.33 -0.45 -0.53
CA PHE A 272 4.17 0.15 0.14
C PHE A 272 2.86 -0.54 -0.21
N GLY A 273 2.59 -0.78 -1.47
CA GLY A 273 1.33 -1.37 -1.93
C GLY A 273 1.32 -2.91 -1.98
N ASN A 274 2.31 -3.57 -1.42
CA ASN A 274 2.37 -5.01 -1.36
C ASN A 274 2.70 -5.47 0.07
N TYR A 275 3.94 -5.86 0.37
CA TYR A 275 4.33 -6.34 1.70
C TYR A 275 4.20 -5.28 2.80
N GLY A 276 4.50 -4.01 2.53
CA GLY A 276 4.34 -2.92 3.49
C GLY A 276 2.89 -2.70 3.91
N LEU A 277 1.96 -2.73 2.95
CA LEU A 277 0.53 -2.62 3.24
C LEU A 277 0.03 -3.79 4.09
N THR A 278 0.38 -5.02 3.70
CA THR A 278 -0.04 -6.20 4.45
C THR A 278 0.64 -6.31 5.82
N TYR A 279 1.85 -5.72 5.97
CA TYR A 279 2.50 -5.52 7.27
C TYR A 279 1.68 -4.55 8.13
N ALA A 280 1.28 -3.40 7.58
CA ALA A 280 0.45 -2.43 8.29
C ALA A 280 -0.89 -3.05 8.73
N GLU A 281 -1.56 -3.83 7.86
CA GLU A 281 -2.78 -4.58 8.21
C GLU A 281 -2.54 -5.56 9.37
N ALA A 282 -1.50 -6.38 9.27
CA ALA A 282 -1.23 -7.41 10.26
C ALA A 282 -0.82 -6.82 11.62
N ILE A 283 0.07 -5.83 11.63
CA ILE A 283 0.53 -5.22 12.87
C ILE A 283 -0.58 -4.39 13.52
N SER A 284 -1.33 -3.59 12.76
CA SER A 284 -2.43 -2.79 13.30
C SER A 284 -3.52 -3.68 13.92
N PHE A 285 -3.79 -4.85 13.31
CA PHE A 285 -4.70 -5.84 13.88
C PHE A 285 -4.18 -6.35 15.24
N TRP A 286 -2.91 -6.74 15.34
CA TRP A 286 -2.32 -7.20 16.60
C TRP A 286 -2.18 -6.08 17.62
N LEU A 287 -1.90 -4.84 17.21
CA LEU A 287 -1.95 -3.67 18.10
C LEU A 287 -3.32 -3.55 18.75
N ARG A 288 -4.40 -3.66 17.98
CA ARG A 288 -5.77 -3.59 18.49
C ARG A 288 -6.12 -4.76 19.42
N VAL A 289 -5.74 -5.98 19.05
CA VAL A 289 -6.08 -7.19 19.83
C VAL A 289 -5.35 -7.23 21.17
N LEU A 290 -4.10 -6.76 21.21
CA LEU A 290 -3.24 -6.82 22.38
C LEU A 290 -3.29 -5.57 23.26
N ASP A 291 -3.91 -4.48 22.77
CA ASP A 291 -3.97 -3.19 23.46
C ASP A 291 -4.51 -3.33 24.89
N GLY A 292 -3.80 -2.70 25.85
CA GLY A 292 -4.16 -2.73 27.27
C GLY A 292 -4.04 -4.09 27.97
N THR A 293 -3.60 -5.14 27.26
CA THR A 293 -3.35 -6.45 27.87
C THR A 293 -1.89 -6.54 28.39
N ARG A 294 -1.61 -7.58 29.19
CA ARG A 294 -0.21 -7.86 29.60
C ARG A 294 0.70 -8.30 28.44
N TYR A 295 0.13 -8.57 27.26
CA TYR A 295 0.85 -8.95 26.06
C TYR A 295 1.04 -7.77 25.10
N ASP A 296 0.67 -6.55 25.50
CA ASP A 296 0.76 -5.36 24.68
C ASP A 296 2.20 -5.04 24.24
N PHE A 297 2.31 -4.32 23.17
CA PHE A 297 3.59 -3.83 22.64
C PHE A 297 4.03 -2.57 23.38
N SER A 298 5.33 -2.30 23.39
CA SER A 298 5.86 -1.10 24.02
C SER A 298 5.41 0.18 23.31
N PRO A 299 5.30 1.31 24.00
CA PRO A 299 4.97 2.60 23.38
C PRO A 299 5.91 2.97 22.23
N GLN A 300 7.20 2.60 22.33
CA GLN A 300 8.17 2.85 21.26
C GLN A 300 7.85 2.05 20.00
N GLN A 301 7.49 0.78 20.12
CA GLN A 301 7.11 -0.07 19.00
C GLN A 301 5.82 0.46 18.33
N LYS A 302 4.80 0.80 19.12
CA LYS A 302 3.58 1.44 18.64
C LYS A 302 3.88 2.72 17.84
N GLN A 303 4.78 3.56 18.34
CA GLN A 303 5.17 4.82 17.68
C GLN A 303 5.90 4.57 16.34
N ILE A 304 6.77 3.55 16.26
CA ILE A 304 7.46 3.21 15.00
C ILE A 304 6.46 2.79 13.92
N VAL A 305 5.48 1.95 14.27
CA VAL A 305 4.43 1.54 13.30
C VAL A 305 3.54 2.73 12.93
N CYS A 306 3.20 3.57 13.90
CA CYS A 306 2.45 4.80 13.66
C CYS A 306 3.17 5.69 12.64
N ASN A 307 4.47 5.89 12.82
CA ASN A 307 5.28 6.71 11.91
C ASN A 307 5.43 6.06 10.52
N LEU A 308 5.60 4.74 10.41
CA LEU A 308 5.58 4.03 9.11
C LEU A 308 4.31 4.35 8.33
N MET A 309 3.16 4.34 8.99
CA MET A 309 1.91 4.65 8.31
C MET A 309 1.80 6.14 8.00
N LYS A 310 2.06 7.02 8.96
CA LYS A 310 1.91 8.48 8.84
C LYS A 310 2.88 9.11 7.86
N GLU A 311 4.13 8.70 7.89
CA GLU A 311 5.23 9.27 7.09
C GLU A 311 5.51 8.47 5.82
N GLY A 312 4.98 7.25 5.72
CA GLY A 312 5.20 6.32 4.61
C GLY A 312 3.90 5.97 3.87
N ILE A 313 3.28 4.86 4.24
CA ILE A 313 2.25 4.18 3.42
C ILE A 313 1.06 5.08 3.09
N CYS A 314 0.55 5.90 4.03
CA CYS A 314 -0.60 6.78 3.79
C CYS A 314 -0.36 7.81 2.67
N TRP A 315 0.90 8.14 2.40
CA TRP A 315 1.25 9.08 1.34
C TRP A 315 1.01 8.51 -0.06
N SER A 316 1.03 7.19 -0.23
CA SER A 316 0.89 6.52 -1.54
C SER A 316 -0.54 6.33 -2.02
N VAL A 317 -1.55 6.74 -1.25
CA VAL A 317 -2.98 6.67 -1.63
C VAL A 317 -3.52 8.07 -1.85
N TYR A 318 -4.17 8.29 -2.99
CA TYR A 318 -4.82 9.56 -3.36
C TYR A 318 -6.15 9.28 -4.06
N GLY A 319 -7.21 10.02 -3.73
CA GLY A 319 -8.54 9.83 -4.32
C GLY A 319 -9.12 8.42 -4.11
N GLY A 320 -8.75 7.74 -3.02
CA GLY A 320 -9.20 6.38 -2.71
C GLY A 320 -8.59 5.29 -3.58
N VAL A 321 -7.45 5.58 -4.24
CA VAL A 321 -6.66 4.59 -4.99
C VAL A 321 -5.19 4.68 -4.62
N MET A 322 -4.50 3.56 -4.63
CA MET A 322 -3.05 3.53 -4.47
C MET A 322 -2.38 3.86 -5.80
N ASP A 323 -1.35 4.69 -5.74
CA ASP A 323 -0.49 5.00 -6.87
C ASP A 323 0.07 3.71 -7.51
N PRO A 324 -0.11 3.53 -8.83
CA PRO A 324 0.38 2.34 -9.54
C PRO A 324 1.88 2.10 -9.39
N SER A 325 2.70 3.14 -9.19
CA SER A 325 4.14 3.02 -8.93
C SER A 325 4.47 2.28 -7.64
N TYR A 326 3.57 2.33 -6.65
CA TYR A 326 3.73 1.69 -5.34
C TYR A 326 2.99 0.36 -5.19
N CYS A 327 2.22 -0.06 -6.21
CA CYS A 327 1.56 -1.37 -6.23
C CYS A 327 2.55 -2.54 -6.43
N GLY A 328 3.84 -2.25 -6.67
CA GLY A 328 4.83 -3.24 -7.02
C GLY A 328 4.43 -4.00 -8.28
N ARG A 329 4.56 -5.33 -8.28
CA ARG A 329 4.11 -6.18 -9.39
C ARG A 329 2.58 -6.35 -9.48
N GLN A 330 1.81 -5.85 -8.49
CA GLN A 330 0.39 -6.10 -8.33
C GLN A 330 -0.48 -4.96 -8.86
N ASN A 331 -0.27 -4.55 -10.12
CA ASN A 331 -1.18 -3.67 -10.87
C ASN A 331 -2.37 -4.47 -11.44
N PHE A 332 -3.05 -5.22 -10.56
CA PHE A 332 -4.16 -6.09 -10.88
C PHE A 332 -5.44 -5.31 -11.15
N ILE A 333 -6.43 -5.99 -11.71
CA ILE A 333 -7.79 -5.43 -11.85
C ILE A 333 -8.26 -4.95 -10.47
N ASP A 334 -8.75 -3.70 -10.41
CA ASP A 334 -9.22 -3.02 -9.20
C ASP A 334 -8.19 -3.03 -8.03
N GLY A 335 -6.91 -3.25 -8.37
CA GLY A 335 -5.84 -3.32 -7.38
C GLY A 335 -5.63 -2.00 -6.62
N GLY A 336 -5.71 -0.86 -7.28
CA GLY A 336 -5.57 0.45 -6.67
C GLY A 336 -6.61 0.73 -5.57
N PRO A 337 -7.92 0.65 -5.87
CA PRO A 337 -8.99 0.74 -4.87
C PRO A 337 -8.91 -0.31 -3.77
N GLY A 338 -8.58 -1.56 -4.12
CA GLY A 338 -8.45 -2.66 -3.15
C GLY A 338 -7.36 -2.41 -2.12
N LYS A 339 -6.23 -1.84 -2.55
CA LYS A 339 -5.12 -1.46 -1.65
C LYS A 339 -5.47 -0.27 -0.77
N ALA A 340 -6.21 0.72 -1.28
CA ALA A 340 -6.73 1.81 -0.46
C ALA A 340 -7.71 1.29 0.60
N PHE A 341 -8.57 0.31 0.26
CA PHE A 341 -9.43 -0.35 1.23
C PHE A 341 -8.63 -1.07 2.33
N SER A 342 -7.58 -1.80 1.98
CA SER A 342 -6.68 -2.42 2.95
C SER A 342 -6.04 -1.40 3.89
N LEU A 343 -5.62 -0.25 3.35
CA LEU A 343 -5.10 0.85 4.18
C LEU A 343 -6.16 1.40 5.12
N ALA A 344 -7.42 1.54 4.67
CA ALA A 344 -8.52 1.97 5.51
C ALA A 344 -8.75 1.03 6.70
N VAL A 345 -8.71 -0.29 6.48
CA VAL A 345 -8.81 -1.31 7.53
C VAL A 345 -7.65 -1.18 8.54
N ALA A 346 -6.42 -1.04 8.05
CA ALA A 346 -5.26 -0.82 8.91
C ALA A 346 -5.39 0.48 9.72
N ALA A 347 -5.84 1.56 9.10
CA ALA A 347 -6.05 2.85 9.77
C ALA A 347 -7.14 2.77 10.85
N GLN A 348 -8.23 2.04 10.63
CA GLN A 348 -9.26 1.83 11.66
C GLN A 348 -8.74 1.03 12.85
N ASN A 349 -7.91 0.02 12.62
CA ASN A 349 -7.25 -0.70 13.71
C ASN A 349 -6.31 0.21 14.51
N MET A 350 -5.54 1.07 13.82
CA MET A 350 -4.68 2.06 14.47
C MET A 350 -5.47 3.09 15.28
N ALA A 351 -6.59 3.59 14.75
CA ALA A 351 -7.48 4.51 15.46
C ALA A 351 -8.08 3.88 16.73
N ALA A 352 -8.32 2.56 16.71
CA ALA A 352 -8.80 1.84 17.88
C ALA A 352 -7.72 1.55 18.92
N ALA A 353 -6.46 1.39 18.50
CA ALA A 353 -5.34 1.01 19.37
C ALA A 353 -4.52 2.20 19.89
N ILE A 354 -4.56 3.36 19.24
CA ILE A 354 -3.74 4.54 19.59
C ILE A 354 -4.63 5.79 19.67
N GLU A 355 -5.19 6.03 20.86
CA GLU A 355 -6.15 7.12 21.09
C GLU A 355 -5.60 8.50 20.69
N SER A 356 -4.30 8.76 20.91
CA SER A 356 -3.66 10.04 20.54
C SER A 356 -3.63 10.32 19.03
N GLU A 357 -3.78 9.30 18.19
CA GLU A 357 -3.72 9.37 16.73
C GLU A 357 -5.06 9.01 16.08
N LYS A 358 -6.11 8.86 16.86
CA LYS A 358 -7.43 8.41 16.43
C LYS A 358 -8.01 9.26 15.31
N ASP A 359 -7.97 10.58 15.46
CA ASP A 359 -8.53 11.50 14.46
C ASP A 359 -7.78 11.40 13.13
N PHE A 360 -6.44 11.32 13.18
CA PHE A 360 -5.63 11.16 11.98
C PHE A 360 -5.99 9.88 11.22
N PHE A 361 -6.00 8.74 11.91
CA PHE A 361 -6.27 7.45 11.26
C PHE A 361 -7.74 7.30 10.84
N THR A 362 -8.68 7.92 11.57
CA THR A 362 -10.09 7.98 11.15
C THR A 362 -10.23 8.76 9.84
N ASN A 363 -9.56 9.90 9.71
CA ASN A 363 -9.55 10.67 8.47
C ASN A 363 -8.94 9.89 7.31
N VAL A 364 -7.78 9.25 7.50
CA VAL A 364 -7.15 8.39 6.47
C VAL A 364 -8.12 7.29 6.02
N SER A 365 -8.78 6.61 6.96
CA SER A 365 -9.77 5.59 6.61
C SER A 365 -10.91 6.15 5.77
N ASN A 366 -11.47 7.29 6.18
CA ASN A 366 -12.58 7.94 5.47
C ASN A 366 -12.18 8.39 4.06
N GLU A 367 -11.00 8.99 3.90
CA GLU A 367 -10.47 9.41 2.60
C GLU A 367 -10.22 8.23 1.66
N CYS A 368 -9.76 7.09 2.19
CA CYS A 368 -9.60 5.86 1.41
C CYS A 368 -10.94 5.26 0.96
N LEU A 369 -11.95 5.27 1.84
CA LEU A 369 -13.24 4.63 1.59
C LEU A 369 -14.19 5.51 0.77
N LEU A 370 -14.24 6.80 1.04
CA LEU A 370 -15.19 7.77 0.45
C LEU A 370 -14.47 9.09 0.08
N PRO A 371 -13.52 9.06 -0.86
CA PRO A 371 -12.70 10.23 -1.20
C PRO A 371 -13.52 11.40 -1.74
N GLU A 372 -14.64 11.16 -2.43
CA GLU A 372 -15.52 12.21 -2.94
C GLU A 372 -16.16 13.04 -1.82
N LYS A 373 -16.29 12.45 -0.63
CA LYS A 373 -16.90 13.09 0.54
C LYS A 373 -15.86 13.72 1.47
N TYR A 374 -14.70 13.10 1.63
CA TYR A 374 -13.69 13.49 2.62
C TYR A 374 -12.46 14.16 1.99
N GLY A 375 -12.27 14.03 0.69
CA GLY A 375 -11.15 14.65 -0.03
C GLY A 375 -9.81 14.01 0.25
N ASN A 376 -8.75 14.84 0.25
CA ASN A 376 -7.35 14.44 0.48
C ASN A 376 -6.70 15.44 1.45
N SER A 377 -6.46 15.04 2.69
CA SER A 377 -5.94 15.95 3.74
C SER A 377 -4.40 16.04 3.75
N LEU A 378 -3.69 15.00 3.32
CA LEU A 378 -2.24 15.00 3.32
C LEU A 378 -1.69 15.91 2.21
N THR A 379 -0.85 16.87 2.58
CA THR A 379 -0.21 17.83 1.67
C THR A 379 1.28 17.98 1.97
N GLY A 380 2.07 18.37 0.95
CA GLY A 380 3.50 18.52 1.05
C GLY A 380 4.25 17.46 0.24
N SER A 381 5.44 17.07 0.69
CA SER A 381 6.26 16.13 -0.04
C SER A 381 7.06 15.23 0.89
N ARG A 382 7.41 14.04 0.40
CA ARG A 382 8.30 13.05 1.03
C ARG A 382 9.28 12.53 0.01
N PHE A 383 10.52 12.37 0.40
CA PHE A 383 11.51 11.66 -0.38
C PHE A 383 12.09 10.49 0.42
N TYR A 384 11.86 9.29 -0.07
CA TYR A 384 12.30 8.03 0.54
C TYR A 384 13.67 7.67 -0.04
N TRP A 385 14.72 8.16 0.61
CA TRP A 385 16.09 8.06 0.13
C TRP A 385 16.68 6.65 0.20
N ARG A 386 16.10 5.77 1.03
CA ARG A 386 16.43 4.33 1.05
C ARG A 386 15.84 3.57 -0.14
N SER A 387 14.83 4.14 -0.77
CA SER A 387 14.02 3.50 -1.82
C SER A 387 14.07 4.25 -3.16
N ASP A 388 14.86 5.32 -3.25
CA ASP A 388 15.02 6.16 -4.46
C ASP A 388 13.67 6.64 -5.06
N CYS A 389 12.73 7.03 -4.22
CA CYS A 389 11.41 7.48 -4.67
C CYS A 389 10.88 8.65 -3.85
N GLY A 390 9.94 9.40 -4.41
CA GLY A 390 9.35 10.56 -3.76
C GLY A 390 7.88 10.74 -4.09
N ILE A 391 7.17 11.43 -3.21
CA ILE A 391 5.75 11.77 -3.34
C ILE A 391 5.58 13.25 -3.08
N TYR A 392 4.78 13.90 -3.92
CA TYR A 392 4.36 15.28 -3.81
C TYR A 392 2.83 15.37 -3.81
N ARG A 393 2.24 16.07 -2.86
CA ARG A 393 0.78 16.16 -2.70
C ARG A 393 0.32 17.60 -2.47
N THR A 394 -0.75 17.94 -3.16
CA THR A 394 -1.60 19.09 -2.87
C THR A 394 -3.00 18.57 -2.54
N PRO A 395 -3.94 19.42 -2.08
CA PRO A 395 -5.33 18.99 -1.92
C PRO A 395 -5.98 18.55 -3.24
N GLU A 396 -5.49 19.05 -4.37
CA GLU A 396 -6.13 18.97 -5.68
C GLU A 396 -5.45 17.94 -6.60
N TRP A 397 -4.17 17.64 -6.37
CA TRP A 397 -3.42 16.67 -7.19
C TRP A 397 -2.29 16.00 -6.40
N TYR A 398 -1.88 14.89 -6.94
CA TYR A 398 -0.82 14.04 -6.43
C TYR A 398 0.20 13.78 -7.52
N ALA A 399 1.47 13.69 -7.18
CA ALA A 399 2.47 13.12 -8.06
C ALA A 399 3.50 12.30 -7.29
N SER A 400 4.07 11.32 -7.99
CA SER A 400 5.19 10.53 -7.49
C SER A 400 6.33 10.47 -8.49
N VAL A 401 7.52 10.20 -7.99
CA VAL A 401 8.68 9.83 -8.80
C VAL A 401 9.23 8.50 -8.30
N ARG A 402 9.40 7.54 -9.20
CA ARG A 402 10.03 6.25 -8.91
C ARG A 402 11.30 6.08 -9.72
N MET A 403 12.39 5.88 -9.01
CA MET A 403 13.73 5.70 -9.55
C MET A 403 14.36 4.44 -8.94
N HIS A 404 15.54 4.07 -9.40
CA HIS A 404 16.38 3.04 -8.76
C HIS A 404 17.86 3.30 -9.04
N SER A 405 18.70 2.83 -8.15
CA SER A 405 20.16 2.94 -8.21
C SER A 405 20.81 1.55 -8.09
N GLU A 406 22.15 1.50 -7.96
CA GLU A 406 22.82 0.28 -7.55
C GLU A 406 22.43 -0.21 -6.15
N ARG A 407 21.92 0.71 -5.29
CA ARG A 407 21.48 0.41 -3.92
C ARG A 407 20.12 -0.24 -3.87
N THR A 408 19.29 -0.08 -4.91
CA THR A 408 17.87 -0.46 -4.90
C THR A 408 17.51 -1.35 -6.08
N ILE A 409 16.45 -2.12 -5.90
CA ILE A 409 15.85 -2.93 -6.97
C ILE A 409 14.72 -2.12 -7.61
N GLY A 410 14.80 -1.90 -8.92
CA GLY A 410 13.78 -1.14 -9.64
C GLY A 410 12.43 -1.82 -9.65
N PHE A 411 12.41 -3.12 -9.96
CA PHE A 411 11.21 -3.92 -10.04
C PHE A 411 11.53 -5.42 -9.89
N GLU A 412 10.72 -6.15 -9.13
CA GLU A 412 10.80 -7.61 -9.04
C GLU A 412 9.86 -8.29 -10.03
N PHE A 413 10.25 -9.46 -10.51
CA PHE A 413 9.44 -10.32 -11.35
C PHE A 413 9.31 -11.68 -10.68
N THR A 414 8.17 -11.97 -10.06
CA THR A 414 7.93 -13.25 -9.41
C THR A 414 6.48 -13.68 -9.57
N ASN A 415 6.25 -14.99 -9.54
CA ASN A 415 4.95 -15.61 -9.73
C ASN A 415 4.28 -15.31 -11.09
N LYS A 416 5.03 -14.82 -12.09
CA LYS A 416 4.53 -14.32 -13.38
C LYS A 416 3.58 -13.11 -13.26
N GLU A 417 3.67 -12.37 -12.16
CA GLU A 417 2.90 -11.16 -11.95
C GLU A 417 3.58 -9.98 -12.64
N ASN A 418 2.85 -9.22 -13.45
CA ASN A 418 3.27 -8.05 -14.21
C ASN A 418 4.60 -8.23 -14.98
N THR A 419 4.59 -9.14 -15.94
CA THR A 419 5.79 -9.46 -16.76
C THR A 419 6.18 -8.35 -17.74
N LEU A 420 5.43 -7.26 -17.81
CA LEU A 420 5.65 -6.12 -18.70
C LEU A 420 6.36 -4.93 -18.04
N ALA A 421 6.53 -4.93 -16.73
CA ALA A 421 6.95 -3.76 -15.95
C ALA A 421 8.46 -3.44 -15.96
N ASN A 422 9.19 -3.90 -16.99
CA ASN A 422 10.65 -3.79 -17.08
C ASN A 422 11.22 -2.36 -16.89
N PHE A 423 10.48 -1.35 -17.29
CA PHE A 423 10.90 0.05 -17.27
C PHE A 423 10.26 0.87 -16.13
N SER A 424 9.43 0.28 -15.27
CA SER A 424 8.54 0.99 -14.32
C SER A 424 9.26 1.85 -13.28
N ALA A 425 10.57 1.67 -13.08
CA ALA A 425 11.36 2.46 -12.14
C ALA A 425 12.46 3.32 -12.82
N ASP A 426 12.43 3.45 -14.14
CA ASP A 426 13.45 4.22 -14.89
C ASP A 426 13.16 5.74 -14.88
N GLY A 427 12.88 6.27 -13.68
CA GLY A 427 12.51 7.66 -13.48
C GLY A 427 11.05 7.93 -13.86
N ALA A 428 10.15 7.00 -13.52
CA ALA A 428 8.72 7.19 -13.71
C ALA A 428 8.20 8.37 -12.89
N VAL A 429 7.31 9.18 -13.48
CA VAL A 429 6.62 10.31 -12.84
C VAL A 429 5.13 10.15 -13.08
N ILE A 430 4.39 9.75 -12.06
CA ILE A 430 2.93 9.61 -12.12
C ILE A 430 2.31 10.90 -11.61
N LEU A 431 1.37 11.46 -12.36
CA LEU A 431 0.50 12.56 -11.94
C LEU A 431 -0.93 12.01 -11.81
N MET A 432 -1.61 12.27 -10.70
CA MET A 432 -3.00 11.90 -10.46
C MET A 432 -3.81 13.13 -10.05
N GLN A 433 -4.89 13.40 -10.76
CA GLN A 433 -5.90 14.40 -10.44
C GLN A 433 -7.24 13.74 -10.13
N ASP A 434 -7.49 12.59 -10.75
CA ASP A 434 -8.67 11.75 -10.56
C ASP A 434 -8.24 10.28 -10.44
N ALA A 435 -8.91 9.53 -9.57
CA ALA A 435 -8.70 8.11 -9.36
C ALA A 435 -8.92 7.25 -10.62
N LYS A 436 -9.75 7.72 -11.57
CA LYS A 436 -10.15 6.98 -12.78
C LYS A 436 -9.12 7.02 -13.90
N GLU A 437 -8.12 7.87 -13.82
CA GLU A 437 -7.13 8.08 -14.89
C GLU A 437 -6.33 6.81 -15.23
N PHE A 438 -6.12 5.94 -14.24
CA PHE A 438 -5.38 4.68 -14.38
C PHE A 438 -6.24 3.44 -14.07
N GLU A 439 -7.56 3.58 -13.94
CA GLU A 439 -8.44 2.48 -13.54
C GLU A 439 -8.39 1.34 -14.58
N ASN A 440 -7.85 0.19 -14.19
CA ASN A 440 -7.81 -1.03 -15.02
C ASN A 440 -7.15 -0.90 -16.41
N ILE A 441 -6.28 0.09 -16.62
CA ILE A 441 -5.61 0.34 -17.90
C ILE A 441 -4.47 -0.66 -18.20
N PHE A 442 -3.93 -1.34 -17.20
CA PHE A 442 -2.60 -1.99 -17.22
C PHE A 442 -2.48 -3.17 -18.19
N ALA A 443 -3.57 -3.84 -18.54
CA ALA A 443 -3.57 -4.92 -19.53
C ALA A 443 -3.16 -4.45 -20.93
N TYR A 444 -3.56 -3.23 -21.30
CA TYR A 444 -3.33 -2.63 -22.62
C TYR A 444 -2.46 -1.37 -22.59
N TRP A 445 -1.82 -1.09 -21.44
CA TRP A 445 -0.88 0.02 -21.28
C TRP A 445 0.39 -0.21 -22.09
N ASP A 446 0.92 0.83 -22.73
CA ASP A 446 2.23 0.76 -23.38
C ASP A 446 3.34 0.84 -22.31
N TRP A 447 3.80 -0.31 -21.84
CA TRP A 447 4.79 -0.44 -20.77
C TRP A 447 6.20 0.09 -21.13
N ARG A 448 6.42 0.50 -22.42
CA ARG A 448 7.59 1.28 -22.82
C ARG A 448 7.36 2.79 -22.69
N LYS A 449 6.10 3.20 -22.49
CA LYS A 449 5.70 4.61 -22.32
C LYS A 449 5.06 4.87 -20.96
N VAL A 450 5.59 4.24 -19.90
CA VAL A 450 5.26 4.60 -18.51
C VAL A 450 5.58 6.10 -18.31
N PRO A 451 4.68 6.91 -17.76
CA PRO A 451 4.89 8.34 -17.59
C PRO A 451 6.25 8.68 -16.96
N GLY A 452 6.96 9.63 -17.50
CA GLY A 452 8.30 10.03 -17.06
C GLY A 452 9.46 9.13 -17.53
N VAL A 453 9.20 7.90 -17.96
CA VAL A 453 10.24 6.91 -18.29
C VAL A 453 10.91 7.22 -19.63
N THR A 454 12.23 7.06 -19.67
CA THR A 454 13.01 6.97 -20.90
C THR A 454 13.26 5.50 -21.21
N ALA A 455 12.76 5.01 -22.35
CA ALA A 455 12.86 3.62 -22.75
C ALA A 455 13.21 3.47 -24.24
N TYR A 456 13.72 2.31 -24.59
CA TYR A 456 13.96 1.93 -25.98
C TYR A 456 12.95 0.89 -26.47
N ASP A 457 12.75 0.83 -27.77
CA ASP A 457 12.06 -0.24 -28.48
C ASP A 457 13.02 -0.91 -29.46
N ASP A 458 13.26 -2.19 -29.23
CA ASP A 458 14.11 -3.02 -30.09
C ASP A 458 13.30 -3.96 -30.99
N GLY A 459 11.98 -3.76 -31.07
CA GLY A 459 11.06 -4.57 -31.85
C GLY A 459 10.72 -5.94 -31.22
N ARG A 460 11.29 -6.26 -30.06
CA ARG A 460 11.02 -7.51 -29.34
C ARG A 460 9.98 -7.30 -28.24
N PRO A 461 9.18 -8.30 -27.90
CA PRO A 461 8.31 -8.24 -26.72
C PRO A 461 9.14 -7.95 -25.45
N ILE A 462 8.55 -7.19 -24.51
CA ILE A 462 9.14 -7.05 -23.18
C ILE A 462 9.18 -8.43 -22.54
N LYS A 463 10.35 -8.83 -22.07
CA LYS A 463 10.54 -10.09 -21.33
C LYS A 463 11.13 -9.79 -19.97
N CYS A 464 10.57 -10.42 -18.97
CA CYS A 464 11.07 -10.40 -17.60
C CYS A 464 11.21 -11.85 -17.12
N ASP A 465 12.38 -12.20 -16.64
CA ASP A 465 12.64 -13.51 -16.02
C ASP A 465 12.07 -13.50 -14.60
N ASP A 466 11.51 -14.64 -14.16
CA ASP A 466 10.96 -14.80 -12.81
C ASP A 466 12.09 -14.70 -11.76
N SER A 467 12.23 -13.55 -11.12
CA SER A 467 13.29 -13.23 -10.17
C SER A 467 12.90 -12.17 -9.17
N THR A 468 13.24 -12.37 -7.91
CA THR A 468 13.11 -11.34 -6.87
C THR A 468 14.24 -10.32 -6.90
N GLU A 469 15.33 -10.58 -7.62
CA GLU A 469 16.46 -9.64 -7.74
C GLU A 469 16.16 -8.48 -8.69
N GLY A 470 15.19 -8.64 -9.59
CA GLY A 470 14.72 -7.59 -10.49
C GLY A 470 15.79 -7.02 -11.40
N LYS A 471 15.51 -5.85 -11.95
CA LYS A 471 16.45 -5.06 -12.73
C LYS A 471 17.13 -4.00 -11.87
N LYS A 472 18.43 -3.84 -12.04
CA LYS A 472 19.26 -2.84 -11.35
C LYS A 472 19.77 -1.81 -12.31
N ASN A 473 19.93 -0.59 -11.84
CA ASN A 473 20.66 0.47 -12.48
C ASN A 473 22.16 0.35 -12.13
N HIS A 474 23.03 0.72 -13.06
CA HIS A 474 24.50 0.72 -12.85
C HIS A 474 25.01 2.12 -12.50
N SER A 475 24.26 2.81 -11.64
CA SER A 475 24.65 4.12 -11.11
C SER A 475 24.13 4.30 -9.68
N GLU A 476 24.98 4.88 -8.86
CA GLU A 476 24.60 5.34 -7.51
C GLU A 476 24.07 6.80 -7.53
N HIS A 477 24.09 7.46 -8.70
CA HIS A 477 23.76 8.87 -8.86
C HIS A 477 22.25 9.07 -8.97
N VAL A 478 21.57 8.74 -7.87
CA VAL A 478 20.11 8.81 -7.72
C VAL A 478 19.79 9.40 -6.35
N GLY A 479 18.85 10.33 -6.30
CA GLY A 479 18.43 10.92 -5.03
C GLY A 479 17.39 12.02 -5.18
N GLY A 480 17.00 12.60 -4.06
CA GLY A 480 16.05 13.71 -4.01
C GLY A 480 16.19 14.56 -2.77
N LEU A 481 15.61 15.73 -2.80
CA LEU A 481 15.60 16.73 -1.75
C LEU A 481 14.22 17.36 -1.64
N VAL A 482 13.78 17.58 -0.42
CA VAL A 482 12.54 18.31 -0.09
C VAL A 482 12.90 19.57 0.67
N ASN A 483 12.32 20.69 0.28
CA ASN A 483 12.38 21.95 1.02
C ASN A 483 11.01 22.64 0.97
N GLY A 484 10.29 22.62 2.08
CA GLY A 484 8.95 23.19 2.18
C GLY A 484 7.99 22.61 1.14
N LYS A 485 7.51 23.47 0.24
CA LYS A 485 6.57 23.12 -0.84
C LYS A 485 7.28 22.81 -2.17
N THR A 486 8.56 22.48 -2.14
CA THR A 486 9.37 22.16 -3.33
C THR A 486 10.04 20.81 -3.11
N MET A 487 10.01 19.97 -4.14
CA MET A 487 10.79 18.73 -4.19
C MET A 487 11.62 18.71 -5.49
N ALA A 488 12.85 18.23 -5.38
CA ALA A 488 13.71 17.96 -6.53
C ALA A 488 14.23 16.53 -6.45
N SER A 489 14.31 15.85 -7.60
CA SER A 489 14.87 14.51 -7.71
C SER A 489 15.76 14.38 -8.94
N THR A 490 16.69 13.45 -8.90
CA THR A 490 17.57 13.14 -10.03
C THR A 490 17.89 11.66 -10.12
N MET A 491 18.09 11.20 -11.35
CA MET A 491 18.52 9.84 -11.67
C MET A 491 19.49 9.86 -12.84
N GLU A 492 20.67 9.27 -12.66
CA GLU A 492 21.50 8.82 -13.77
C GLU A 492 21.05 7.40 -14.13
N LEU A 493 20.26 7.29 -15.20
CA LEU A 493 19.87 6.02 -15.78
C LEU A 493 21.01 5.44 -16.59
N ASN A 494 21.50 4.26 -16.21
CA ASN A 494 22.56 3.54 -16.88
C ASN A 494 22.31 2.04 -16.81
N ARG A 495 21.56 1.51 -17.76
CA ARG A 495 21.31 0.08 -17.87
C ARG A 495 20.91 -0.36 -19.27
N ASP A 496 21.14 -1.61 -19.60
CA ASP A 496 20.77 -2.26 -20.87
C ASP A 496 21.26 -1.46 -22.11
N GLY A 497 22.37 -0.70 -21.99
CA GLY A 497 22.92 0.14 -23.03
C GLY A 497 22.20 1.47 -23.26
N LEU A 498 21.23 1.82 -22.41
CA LEU A 498 20.58 3.13 -22.36
C LEU A 498 21.23 3.97 -21.25
N TYR A 499 21.57 5.22 -21.57
CA TYR A 499 22.07 6.22 -20.64
C TYR A 499 21.22 7.50 -20.72
N ALA A 500 20.91 8.10 -19.57
CA ALA A 500 20.26 9.41 -19.49
C ALA A 500 20.50 10.07 -18.13
N LEU A 501 20.65 11.40 -18.11
CA LEU A 501 20.55 12.22 -16.91
C LEU A 501 19.14 12.81 -16.84
N LYS A 502 18.42 12.55 -15.75
CA LYS A 502 17.02 12.94 -15.57
C LYS A 502 16.87 13.70 -14.26
N SER A 503 16.19 14.84 -14.28
CA SER A 503 15.84 15.59 -13.06
C SER A 503 14.41 16.08 -13.10
N ASN A 504 13.71 15.99 -11.97
CA ASN A 504 12.34 16.42 -11.83
C ASN A 504 12.21 17.42 -10.67
N PHE A 505 11.45 18.49 -10.89
CA PHE A 505 11.26 19.58 -9.95
C PHE A 505 9.76 19.80 -9.76
N PHE A 506 9.29 19.63 -8.53
CA PHE A 506 7.88 19.71 -8.18
C PHE A 506 7.61 21.01 -7.44
N PHE A 507 6.64 21.78 -7.92
CA PHE A 507 6.15 23.02 -7.35
C PHE A 507 4.63 22.92 -7.15
N GLU A 508 4.01 23.85 -6.43
CA GLU A 508 2.58 23.79 -6.13
C GLU A 508 1.67 23.83 -7.38
N ASP A 509 2.13 24.45 -8.47
CA ASP A 509 1.35 24.68 -9.69
C ASP A 509 1.88 23.94 -10.93
N CYS A 510 3.03 23.29 -10.83
CA CYS A 510 3.60 22.54 -11.96
C CYS A 510 4.69 21.55 -11.55
N ILE A 511 4.95 20.61 -12.45
CA ILE A 511 6.11 19.72 -12.41
C ILE A 511 7.00 20.04 -13.61
N VAL A 512 8.29 20.24 -13.40
CA VAL A 512 9.26 20.49 -14.47
C VAL A 512 10.21 19.31 -14.58
N CYS A 513 10.30 18.72 -15.76
CA CYS A 513 11.15 17.55 -16.02
C CYS A 513 12.22 17.91 -17.06
N LEU A 514 13.47 17.62 -16.73
CA LEU A 514 14.62 17.79 -17.58
C LEU A 514 15.31 16.46 -17.87
N GLY A 515 15.75 16.27 -19.11
CA GLY A 515 16.57 15.15 -19.51
C GLY A 515 17.71 15.59 -20.41
N ALA A 516 18.89 15.05 -20.18
CA ALA A 516 20.09 15.32 -20.98
C ALA A 516 20.90 14.03 -21.17
N GLU A 517 21.85 14.06 -22.12
CA GLU A 517 22.75 12.94 -22.41
C GLU A 517 22.05 11.62 -22.72
N ILE A 518 20.85 11.68 -23.34
CA ILE A 518 20.07 10.48 -23.67
C ILE A 518 20.75 9.79 -24.84
N LYS A 519 21.34 8.63 -24.60
CA LYS A 519 22.16 7.88 -25.57
C LYS A 519 21.85 6.40 -25.51
N VAL A 520 21.91 5.75 -26.66
CA VAL A 520 21.83 4.30 -26.80
C VAL A 520 23.12 3.77 -27.39
N SER A 521 23.75 2.82 -26.70
CA SER A 521 24.98 2.16 -27.18
C SER A 521 24.70 0.85 -27.95
N VAL A 522 23.47 0.33 -27.89
CA VAL A 522 23.06 -0.88 -28.57
C VAL A 522 22.55 -0.54 -29.97
N LYS A 523 23.04 -1.26 -30.99
CA LYS A 523 22.58 -1.10 -32.38
C LYS A 523 21.25 -1.81 -32.63
N GLY A 524 20.48 -1.30 -33.59
CA GLY A 524 19.22 -1.92 -34.05
C GLY A 524 18.00 -1.58 -33.20
N MET A 525 18.04 -0.47 -32.46
CA MET A 525 16.87 0.09 -31.80
C MET A 525 15.94 0.75 -32.81
N ASN A 526 14.65 0.45 -32.75
CA ASN A 526 13.62 1.07 -33.57
C ASN A 526 13.34 2.50 -33.13
N SER A 527 13.29 2.73 -31.81
CA SER A 527 13.06 4.05 -31.23
C SER A 527 13.62 4.16 -29.81
N VAL A 528 13.88 5.39 -29.38
CA VAL A 528 14.11 5.78 -27.99
C VAL A 528 13.19 6.94 -27.67
N THR A 529 12.41 6.80 -26.61
CA THR A 529 11.40 7.80 -26.25
C THR A 529 11.45 8.12 -24.76
N THR A 530 11.12 9.37 -24.41
CA THR A 530 10.76 9.72 -23.04
C THR A 530 9.26 10.00 -23.00
N ALA A 531 8.52 9.15 -22.32
CA ALA A 531 7.09 9.37 -22.10
C ALA A 531 6.87 10.55 -21.15
N VAL A 532 5.87 11.37 -21.47
CA VAL A 532 5.44 12.47 -20.62
C VAL A 532 4.25 12.04 -19.78
N ASP A 533 3.23 11.46 -20.45
CA ASP A 533 2.05 10.93 -19.76
C ASP A 533 1.40 9.80 -20.57
N GLN A 534 0.62 8.97 -19.87
CA GLN A 534 -0.22 7.93 -20.47
C GLN A 534 -1.39 7.62 -19.53
N ILE A 535 -2.62 7.96 -19.92
CA ILE A 535 -3.86 7.78 -19.15
C ILE A 535 -5.01 7.38 -20.08
N HIS A 536 -6.14 6.99 -19.52
CA HIS A 536 -7.38 6.84 -20.30
C HIS A 536 -7.68 8.10 -21.11
N LEU A 537 -8.13 7.92 -22.35
CA LEU A 537 -8.62 9.04 -23.15
C LEU A 537 -9.94 9.56 -22.56
N GLN A 538 -9.94 10.84 -22.15
CA GLN A 538 -11.10 11.53 -21.57
C GLN A 538 -11.39 12.80 -22.36
N GLY A 539 -12.25 12.69 -23.36
CA GLY A 539 -12.60 13.81 -24.22
C GLY A 539 -11.54 14.21 -25.24
N GLU A 540 -11.60 15.44 -25.72
CA GLU A 540 -10.76 15.93 -26.84
C GLU A 540 -9.36 16.30 -26.38
N VAL A 541 -8.35 16.01 -27.23
CA VAL A 541 -6.99 16.53 -27.09
C VAL A 541 -6.85 17.82 -27.89
N THR A 542 -6.50 18.89 -27.22
CA THR A 542 -6.20 20.16 -27.85
C THR A 542 -4.70 20.39 -27.91
N SER A 543 -4.18 20.88 -29.03
CA SER A 543 -2.75 21.07 -29.22
C SER A 543 -2.38 22.42 -29.82
N GLY A 544 -1.17 22.87 -29.54
CA GLY A 544 -0.51 24.01 -30.15
C GLY A 544 0.92 23.69 -30.54
N LYS A 545 1.71 24.70 -30.93
CA LYS A 545 3.06 24.48 -31.43
C LYS A 545 3.99 23.76 -30.43
N GLN A 546 3.83 24.02 -29.13
CA GLN A 546 4.72 23.53 -28.06
C GLN A 546 3.95 23.07 -26.84
N TRP A 547 2.68 22.78 -26.96
CA TRP A 547 1.85 22.38 -25.85
C TRP A 547 0.73 21.43 -26.28
N LEU A 548 0.30 20.59 -25.34
CA LEU A 548 -0.89 19.74 -25.41
C LEU A 548 -1.76 20.01 -24.19
N HIS A 549 -3.06 19.81 -24.35
CA HIS A 549 -4.04 19.77 -23.27
C HIS A 549 -4.92 18.53 -23.40
N HIS A 550 -5.06 17.79 -22.32
CA HIS A 550 -5.96 16.65 -22.21
C HIS A 550 -6.41 16.45 -20.77
N ALA A 551 -7.69 16.18 -20.54
CA ALA A 551 -8.25 15.84 -19.22
C ALA A 551 -7.85 16.81 -18.08
N GLY A 552 -7.88 18.12 -18.33
CA GLY A 552 -7.47 19.12 -17.34
C GLY A 552 -5.97 19.21 -17.10
N ARG A 553 -5.15 18.54 -17.88
CA ARG A 553 -3.67 18.56 -17.80
C ARG A 553 -3.06 19.33 -18.96
N GLY A 554 -2.07 20.13 -18.64
CA GLY A 554 -1.24 20.82 -19.64
C GLY A 554 0.14 20.21 -19.73
N TYR A 555 0.64 20.06 -20.95
CA TYR A 555 2.01 19.63 -21.24
C TYR A 555 2.67 20.65 -22.12
N VAL A 556 3.77 21.24 -21.65
CA VAL A 556 4.43 22.35 -22.36
C VAL A 556 5.91 22.02 -22.57
N SER A 557 6.35 21.99 -23.82
CA SER A 557 7.78 21.91 -24.16
C SER A 557 8.47 23.23 -23.83
N LEU A 558 9.54 23.19 -23.06
CA LEU A 558 10.31 24.35 -22.61
C LEU A 558 11.56 24.65 -23.48
N ASP A 559 12.00 23.66 -24.25
CA ASP A 559 13.16 23.75 -25.16
C ASP A 559 12.76 23.83 -26.64
N GLY A 560 11.48 23.68 -26.94
CA GLY A 560 10.95 23.76 -28.29
C GLY A 560 10.92 22.42 -29.04
N ALA A 561 11.35 21.32 -28.40
CA ALA A 561 11.21 19.98 -28.97
C ALA A 561 9.72 19.62 -29.13
N PRO A 562 9.31 18.95 -30.21
CA PRO A 562 7.92 18.59 -30.43
C PRO A 562 7.47 17.49 -29.46
N ILE A 563 6.33 17.71 -28.80
CA ILE A 563 5.66 16.65 -28.06
C ILE A 563 4.81 15.85 -29.04
N ARG A 564 5.12 14.55 -29.18
CA ARG A 564 4.29 13.61 -29.93
C ARG A 564 3.14 13.11 -29.04
N TYR A 565 2.01 12.75 -29.64
CA TYR A 565 0.90 12.13 -28.93
C TYR A 565 0.11 11.17 -29.82
N SER A 566 -0.59 10.26 -29.21
CA SER A 566 -1.64 9.44 -29.84
C SER A 566 -2.85 9.25 -28.90
N THR A 567 -3.97 8.89 -29.50
CA THR A 567 -5.24 8.58 -28.84
C THR A 567 -5.79 7.24 -29.31
N ASP A 568 -4.89 6.31 -29.61
CA ASP A 568 -5.23 5.05 -30.23
C ASP A 568 -5.95 4.10 -29.26
N LEU A 569 -6.86 3.27 -29.81
CA LEU A 569 -7.35 2.08 -29.14
C LEU A 569 -6.19 1.11 -28.92
N GLN A 570 -5.89 0.81 -27.67
CA GLN A 570 -4.88 -0.16 -27.28
C GLN A 570 -5.56 -1.45 -26.80
N LYS A 571 -4.88 -2.58 -26.99
CA LYS A 571 -5.38 -3.91 -26.65
C LYS A 571 -4.29 -4.74 -26.01
N GLY A 572 -4.63 -5.47 -24.95
CA GLY A 572 -3.69 -6.32 -24.24
C GLY A 572 -4.34 -7.44 -23.45
N LYS A 573 -3.50 -8.21 -22.79
CA LYS A 573 -3.92 -9.38 -22.00
C LYS A 573 -3.67 -9.18 -20.52
N TRP A 574 -4.65 -9.51 -19.71
CA TRP A 574 -4.51 -9.48 -18.26
C TRP A 574 -3.59 -10.56 -17.71
N ASP A 575 -3.46 -11.73 -18.36
CA ASP A 575 -2.58 -12.81 -17.90
C ASP A 575 -1.09 -12.43 -17.86
N LEU A 576 -0.68 -11.37 -18.58
CA LEU A 576 0.66 -10.79 -18.51
C LEU A 576 0.88 -9.93 -17.26
N ILE A 577 -0.20 -9.46 -16.63
CA ILE A 577 -0.22 -8.65 -15.41
C ILE A 577 -0.63 -9.49 -14.21
N ASP A 578 -1.66 -10.32 -14.38
CA ASP A 578 -2.23 -11.17 -13.34
C ASP A 578 -2.50 -12.57 -13.88
N PRO A 579 -1.70 -13.56 -13.50
CA PRO A 579 -1.79 -14.91 -14.03
C PRO A 579 -3.09 -15.64 -13.69
N ALA A 580 -3.98 -15.05 -12.89
CA ALA A 580 -5.31 -15.61 -12.64
C ALA A 580 -6.29 -15.40 -13.81
N PHE A 581 -6.03 -14.43 -14.69
CA PHE A 581 -6.92 -14.09 -15.79
C PHE A 581 -6.43 -14.65 -17.13
N ILE A 582 -6.33 -15.97 -17.22
CA ILE A 582 -5.87 -16.68 -18.43
C ILE A 582 -6.71 -16.26 -19.63
N ASP A 583 -6.02 -15.85 -20.73
CA ASP A 583 -6.63 -15.44 -22.01
C ASP A 583 -7.67 -14.32 -21.93
N LYS A 584 -7.72 -13.58 -20.80
CA LYS A 584 -8.59 -12.41 -20.70
C LYS A 584 -7.97 -11.24 -21.43
N TRP A 585 -8.60 -10.83 -22.53
CA TRP A 585 -8.28 -9.62 -23.27
C TRP A 585 -9.03 -8.42 -22.72
N ASP A 586 -8.41 -7.26 -22.82
CA ASP A 586 -9.04 -5.98 -22.54
C ASP A 586 -8.52 -4.93 -23.53
N GLU A 587 -9.29 -3.86 -23.74
CA GLU A 587 -8.97 -2.79 -24.68
C GLU A 587 -9.57 -1.47 -24.20
N GLY A 588 -8.93 -0.38 -24.57
CA GLY A 588 -9.42 0.97 -24.27
C GLY A 588 -8.69 2.03 -25.07
N GLU A 589 -9.35 3.17 -25.25
CA GLU A 589 -8.73 4.34 -25.83
C GLU A 589 -7.78 4.99 -24.82
N VAL A 590 -6.53 5.21 -25.24
CA VAL A 590 -5.46 5.70 -24.38
C VAL A 590 -4.87 6.97 -24.97
N PHE A 591 -4.90 8.05 -24.20
CA PHE A 591 -4.04 9.20 -24.47
C PHE A 591 -2.64 8.92 -23.97
N LYS A 592 -1.64 9.09 -24.83
CA LYS A 592 -0.22 9.10 -24.46
C LYS A 592 0.54 10.15 -25.21
N CYS A 593 1.55 10.75 -24.56
CA CYS A 593 2.42 11.73 -25.17
C CYS A 593 3.88 11.53 -24.77
N TRP A 594 4.81 11.87 -25.68
CA TRP A 594 6.24 11.56 -25.53
C TRP A 594 7.15 12.45 -26.37
N PHE A 595 8.44 12.44 -26.02
CA PHE A 595 9.54 12.95 -26.84
C PHE A 595 10.27 11.80 -27.52
N GLU A 596 10.71 12.02 -28.77
CA GLU A 596 11.56 11.09 -29.52
C GLU A 596 13.02 11.50 -29.40
N HIS A 597 13.92 10.53 -29.31
CA HIS A 597 15.36 10.76 -29.20
C HIS A 597 16.12 10.04 -30.30
N PRO A 598 17.35 10.49 -30.61
CA PRO A 598 18.21 9.86 -31.62
C PRO A 598 18.52 8.38 -31.26
N VAL A 599 18.59 7.53 -32.29
CA VAL A 599 19.01 6.12 -32.21
C VAL A 599 20.38 5.87 -32.87
N ASP A 600 21.02 6.91 -33.38
CA ASP A 600 22.32 6.86 -34.10
C ASP A 600 23.54 7.04 -33.17
N GLY A 601 23.30 7.07 -31.85
CA GLY A 601 24.34 7.29 -30.84
C GLY A 601 24.61 8.77 -30.50
N SER A 602 23.97 9.70 -31.20
CA SER A 602 24.00 11.11 -30.80
C SER A 602 23.16 11.35 -29.52
N SER A 603 23.44 12.44 -28.81
CA SER A 603 22.79 12.74 -27.53
C SER A 603 21.44 13.40 -27.75
N GLY A 604 20.40 12.84 -27.09
CA GLY A 604 19.08 13.46 -26.97
C GLY A 604 18.92 14.26 -25.68
N SER A 605 17.91 15.13 -25.65
CA SER A 605 17.51 15.89 -24.48
C SER A 605 16.02 16.19 -24.53
N TYR A 606 15.45 16.60 -23.38
CA TYR A 606 14.10 17.16 -23.27
C TYR A 606 14.00 18.16 -22.11
N ALA A 607 13.07 19.09 -22.22
CA ALA A 607 12.66 19.95 -21.13
C ALA A 607 11.16 20.22 -21.27
N TYR A 608 10.37 19.83 -20.27
CA TYR A 608 8.93 20.07 -20.29
C TYR A 608 8.36 20.44 -18.92
N ALA A 609 7.18 21.03 -18.91
CA ALA A 609 6.37 21.27 -17.73
C ALA A 609 5.03 20.55 -17.87
N MET A 610 4.57 19.91 -16.77
CA MET A 610 3.21 19.43 -16.59
C MET A 610 2.47 20.40 -15.69
N LEU A 611 1.25 20.79 -16.09
CA LEU A 611 0.39 21.71 -15.34
C LEU A 611 -0.89 20.98 -14.95
N PRO A 612 -1.04 20.63 -13.68
CA PRO A 612 -2.29 20.05 -13.16
C PRO A 612 -3.44 21.09 -13.21
N HIS A 613 -4.67 20.60 -13.35
CA HIS A 613 -5.90 21.41 -13.35
C HIS A 613 -5.88 22.67 -14.24
N ALA A 614 -5.17 22.57 -15.37
CA ALA A 614 -5.04 23.69 -16.29
C ALA A 614 -6.07 23.62 -17.43
N ASP A 615 -6.73 24.72 -17.71
CA ASP A 615 -7.56 24.87 -18.90
C ASP A 615 -6.72 25.23 -20.14
N THR A 616 -7.26 25.02 -21.32
CA THR A 616 -6.60 25.32 -22.60
C THR A 616 -6.08 26.77 -22.69
N LYS A 617 -6.79 27.73 -22.12
CA LYS A 617 -6.39 29.15 -22.10
C LYS A 617 -5.19 29.39 -21.19
N GLY A 618 -5.17 28.77 -20.02
CA GLY A 618 -4.07 28.83 -19.06
C GLY A 618 -2.79 28.24 -19.65
N ILE A 619 -2.90 27.04 -20.26
CA ILE A 619 -1.77 26.36 -20.90
C ILE A 619 -1.19 27.17 -22.06
N ARG A 620 -2.06 27.68 -22.92
CA ARG A 620 -1.63 28.54 -24.04
C ARG A 620 -0.87 29.77 -23.52
N LYS A 621 -1.40 30.45 -22.49
CA LYS A 621 -0.76 31.60 -21.87
C LYS A 621 0.58 31.23 -21.21
N PHE A 622 0.66 30.06 -20.56
CA PHE A 622 1.89 29.56 -19.97
C PHE A 622 2.94 29.28 -21.06
N ALA A 623 2.56 28.56 -22.12
CA ALA A 623 3.45 28.24 -23.24
C ALA A 623 3.96 29.51 -23.94
N GLU A 624 3.07 30.47 -24.23
CA GLU A 624 3.45 31.76 -24.83
C GLU A 624 4.47 32.53 -23.97
N LYS A 625 4.33 32.50 -22.64
CA LYS A 625 5.28 33.14 -21.73
C LYS A 625 6.58 32.35 -21.60
N ALA A 626 6.53 31.02 -21.55
CA ALA A 626 7.70 30.14 -21.42
C ALA A 626 8.64 30.28 -22.63
N CYS A 627 8.07 30.51 -23.83
CA CYS A 627 8.82 30.66 -25.08
C CYS A 627 9.35 32.07 -25.35
N LYS A 628 8.89 33.10 -24.61
CA LYS A 628 9.38 34.47 -24.80
C LYS A 628 10.80 34.65 -24.26
N VAL A 629 11.62 35.48 -24.98
CA VAL A 629 12.91 35.92 -24.47
C VAL A 629 12.65 36.99 -23.37
N GLY A 630 13.18 36.78 -22.16
CA GLY A 630 13.06 37.76 -21.06
C GLY A 630 12.85 37.16 -19.66
N ASN A 631 12.70 38.04 -18.68
CA ASN A 631 12.66 37.69 -17.27
C ASN A 631 11.26 37.26 -16.74
N SER A 632 10.21 37.39 -17.56
CA SER A 632 8.81 37.11 -17.14
C SER A 632 8.33 35.68 -17.39
N LYS A 633 9.26 34.73 -17.58
CA LYS A 633 8.93 33.31 -17.78
C LYS A 633 8.36 32.70 -16.50
N PRO A 634 7.26 31.92 -16.55
CA PRO A 634 6.75 31.21 -15.39
C PRO A 634 7.77 30.19 -14.85
N VAL A 635 8.48 29.50 -15.75
CA VAL A 635 9.60 28.63 -15.46
C VAL A 635 10.76 29.01 -16.39
N LYS A 636 11.97 29.09 -15.85
CA LYS A 636 13.20 29.26 -16.66
C LYS A 636 14.05 28.00 -16.51
N VAL A 637 14.32 27.33 -17.61
CA VAL A 637 15.42 26.35 -17.67
C VAL A 637 16.71 27.14 -17.73
N LEU A 638 17.52 27.06 -16.69
CA LEU A 638 18.79 27.77 -16.59
C LEU A 638 19.93 26.98 -17.24
N ARG A 639 19.83 25.64 -17.08
CA ARG A 639 20.81 24.72 -17.65
C ARG A 639 20.18 23.31 -17.76
N ASN A 640 20.56 22.58 -18.83
CA ASN A 640 20.16 21.20 -19.06
C ASN A 640 21.23 20.48 -19.87
N ASP A 641 22.29 20.02 -19.22
CA ASP A 641 23.44 19.36 -19.87
C ASP A 641 24.10 18.32 -18.95
N ALA A 642 25.21 17.73 -19.40
CA ALA A 642 25.98 16.71 -18.68
C ALA A 642 26.52 17.14 -17.31
N LEU A 643 26.60 18.42 -17.03
CA LEU A 643 27.20 18.95 -15.82
C LEU A 643 26.15 19.38 -14.80
N CYS A 644 25.04 19.94 -15.29
CA CYS A 644 24.02 20.52 -14.42
C CYS A 644 22.65 20.55 -15.08
N GLN A 645 21.62 20.28 -14.29
CA GLN A 645 20.23 20.54 -14.64
C GLN A 645 19.63 21.51 -13.62
N ALA A 646 19.15 22.67 -14.08
CA ALA A 646 18.69 23.72 -13.18
C ALA A 646 17.51 24.50 -13.74
N VAL A 647 16.56 24.80 -12.86
CA VAL A 647 15.37 25.60 -13.17
C VAL A 647 15.18 26.70 -12.15
N MET A 648 14.45 27.74 -12.57
CA MET A 648 13.95 28.79 -11.71
C MET A 648 12.44 28.91 -11.86
N HIS A 649 11.71 28.81 -10.78
CA HIS A 649 10.29 29.02 -10.70
C HIS A 649 10.00 30.09 -9.64
N GLY A 650 9.45 31.23 -10.09
CA GLY A 650 9.32 32.40 -9.23
C GLY A 650 10.66 32.85 -8.66
N LYS A 651 10.81 32.80 -7.33
CA LYS A 651 12.08 33.08 -6.62
C LYS A 651 12.86 31.83 -6.26
N THR A 652 12.31 30.64 -6.47
CA THR A 652 12.92 29.36 -6.10
C THR A 652 13.81 28.86 -7.23
N LEU A 653 15.08 28.64 -6.91
CA LEU A 653 16.05 28.00 -7.79
C LEU A 653 16.23 26.56 -7.34
N CYS A 654 16.06 25.62 -8.26
CA CYS A 654 16.39 24.22 -8.06
C CYS A 654 17.52 23.84 -9.02
N ALA A 655 18.56 23.20 -8.52
CA ALA A 655 19.69 22.74 -9.31
C ALA A 655 20.14 21.36 -8.90
N VAL A 656 20.48 20.55 -9.89
CA VAL A 656 21.16 19.28 -9.77
C VAL A 656 22.53 19.41 -10.41
N PHE A 657 23.57 19.32 -9.62
CA PHE A 657 24.95 19.30 -10.08
C PHE A 657 25.38 17.84 -10.23
N HIS A 658 25.58 17.41 -11.48
CA HIS A 658 25.99 16.02 -11.78
C HIS A 658 27.49 15.80 -11.59
N ARG A 659 28.26 16.88 -11.56
CA ARG A 659 29.74 16.86 -11.40
C ARG A 659 30.16 17.93 -10.40
N SER A 660 31.30 17.74 -9.75
CA SER A 660 31.98 18.80 -8.96
C SER A 660 32.41 19.94 -9.85
N GLY A 661 32.39 21.16 -9.33
CA GLY A 661 32.82 22.33 -10.08
C GLY A 661 32.21 23.66 -9.63
N GLU A 662 32.58 24.74 -10.33
CA GLU A 662 32.02 26.07 -10.15
C GLU A 662 30.89 26.30 -11.15
N TYR A 663 29.77 26.79 -10.69
CA TYR A 663 28.58 27.05 -11.50
C TYR A 663 28.09 28.47 -11.30
N VAL A 664 27.62 29.10 -12.36
CA VAL A 664 26.91 30.38 -12.28
C VAL A 664 25.50 30.19 -12.82
N LEU A 665 24.50 30.28 -11.94
CA LEU A 665 23.09 30.12 -12.28
C LEU A 665 22.34 31.38 -11.90
N ASN A 666 21.68 32.03 -12.85
CA ASN A 666 20.94 33.28 -12.66
C ASN A 666 21.72 34.35 -11.87
N GLY A 667 23.03 34.47 -12.14
CA GLY A 667 23.93 35.42 -11.50
C GLY A 667 24.48 35.03 -10.13
N LYS A 668 23.99 33.95 -9.51
CA LYS A 668 24.48 33.38 -8.23
C LYS A 668 25.59 32.36 -8.54
N ARG A 669 26.69 32.40 -7.77
CA ARG A 669 27.76 31.40 -7.86
C ARG A 669 27.47 30.25 -6.90
N PHE A 670 27.73 29.04 -7.38
CA PHE A 670 27.62 27.78 -6.60
C PHE A 670 28.94 27.03 -6.76
N HIS A 671 29.42 26.50 -5.67
CA HIS A 671 30.53 25.55 -5.64
C HIS A 671 29.98 24.17 -5.24
N ALA A 672 29.99 23.23 -6.16
CA ALA A 672 29.62 21.84 -5.90
C ALA A 672 30.92 21.03 -5.69
N GLU A 673 31.21 20.67 -4.47
CA GLU A 673 32.35 19.80 -4.15
C GLU A 673 32.08 18.36 -4.59
N TYR A 674 30.80 17.95 -4.51
CA TYR A 674 30.28 16.62 -4.92
C TYR A 674 29.01 16.79 -5.76
N PRO A 675 28.61 15.76 -6.51
CA PRO A 675 27.27 15.71 -7.07
C PRO A 675 26.22 15.98 -6.01
N SER A 676 25.31 16.92 -6.26
CA SER A 676 24.38 17.41 -5.25
C SER A 676 23.11 18.00 -5.83
N ILE A 677 22.06 18.05 -5.01
CA ILE A 677 20.81 18.74 -5.30
C ILE A 677 20.72 19.95 -4.37
N VAL A 678 20.36 21.10 -4.92
CA VAL A 678 20.15 22.36 -4.20
C VAL A 678 18.76 22.89 -4.49
N ILE A 679 18.04 23.26 -3.43
CA ILE A 679 16.82 24.08 -3.51
C ILE A 679 17.10 25.36 -2.73
N SER A 680 17.06 26.50 -3.41
CA SER A 680 17.35 27.83 -2.84
C SER A 680 16.16 28.75 -3.13
N GLY A 681 15.46 29.16 -2.06
CA GLY A 681 14.31 30.06 -2.08
C GLY A 681 14.44 31.08 -0.95
N GLU A 682 13.49 31.07 0.00
CA GLU A 682 13.60 31.82 1.26
C GLU A 682 14.73 31.21 2.12
N ASP A 683 14.78 29.86 2.16
CA ASP A 683 15.88 29.10 2.77
C ASP A 683 16.60 28.28 1.70
N GLU A 684 17.85 27.92 1.97
CA GLU A 684 18.67 27.07 1.11
C GLU A 684 18.80 25.67 1.74
N SER A 685 18.47 24.64 0.97
CA SER A 685 18.67 23.24 1.32
C SER A 685 19.57 22.56 0.31
N VAL A 686 20.49 21.75 0.78
CA VAL A 686 21.46 21.01 -0.04
C VAL A 686 21.51 19.56 0.42
N VAL A 687 21.47 18.62 -0.51
CA VAL A 687 21.81 17.23 -0.26
C VAL A 687 22.94 16.80 -1.18
N ARG A 688 23.94 16.13 -0.62
CA ARG A 688 25.03 15.50 -1.37
C ARG A 688 24.63 14.09 -1.73
N LEU A 689 24.62 13.75 -3.01
CA LEU A 689 24.19 12.41 -3.46
C LEU A 689 25.00 11.26 -2.83
N PRO A 690 26.33 11.39 -2.61
CA PRO A 690 27.09 10.39 -1.87
C PRO A 690 26.67 10.18 -0.41
N GLU A 691 26.02 11.17 0.23
CA GLU A 691 25.56 11.04 1.63
C GLU A 691 24.32 10.17 1.75
N LEU A 692 23.57 9.96 0.67
CA LEU A 692 22.43 9.05 0.61
C LEU A 692 22.85 7.57 0.64
N ARG A 693 24.15 7.27 0.69
CA ARG A 693 24.71 5.92 0.81
C ARG A 693 24.70 5.37 2.25
N ARG A 694 24.40 6.21 3.23
CA ARG A 694 24.48 5.87 4.66
C ARG A 694 23.06 5.58 5.23
#